data_ec5139ddf363b7873d5fb83d1f076c95
#
_entry.id   ec5139ddf363b7873d5fb83d1f076c95
#
_cell.length_a   1.000
_cell.length_b   1.000
_cell.length_c   1.000
_cell.angle_alpha   90.00
_cell.angle_beta   90.00
_cell.angle_gamma   90.00
#
_symmetry.space_group_name_H-M   'P 1'
#
loop_
_entity.id
_entity.type
_entity.pdbx_description
1 polymer ?
#
loop_
_entity_poly.entity_id
_entity_poly.type
_entity_poly.pdbx_seq_one_letter_code
_entity_poly.pdbx_strand_id
1 'polypeptide(L)'
;VAALLQDVHSVYETDGFQSMIAAIEEWTGTSYEAGGVQTKALRVLADHGRAMTFLAADGVLPANESRGYILRRVIRRAVSHGHRLGIEGAFLTRLADLVIAQLGDVYPELVQHRDDIFRILNGEEERFLRTLETGTALLDECIARVRSEGGVAIPAAEAFQLHDTFGFPFELTQELAAEQDLSVDEAGFAELMENQRQRARSAAGKGGGVDLDRVAAFARAAGFVTAFVGYDELDIRTRIGALDDLGEGRLAVKLRESPFYPEGGGQVSDAGSIESDTGRAAIAEVIRFDGDQTLIVVVERGTLTDGQEVRALVDPNRRRPTTANHTGTHVLHRALQEVLGDHVRQKGSSVRPDKLRFDFSHDSAVTADELARVEDIVNRVVVEGHRVFTFETSQDKARELGAMMLFGEKYGDVVRVVEIEGFSRELCGGTHVSTTAEIGPMRVTSESSVGQGVRRIEAITSGVAIEQLRASERAADEAARALKVAPELLPTAVRGLQAKVRELEKQLKAGGGGTAADAQVEALAAGAVAHGDVQVVVASVGEIGADALMELADLLRGKLGSSIVMLIGESGGKLQLICAATPEAVAAGADAGAVLKVAAPHVGGGGGGKPNLARAGGKDASGIEAALEAARGVLTEQLSA
;
A
#
# COMPACT_ATOMS: atom_id res chain seq x y z
N VAL A 1 34.26 25.89 -21.73
CA VAL A 1 35.69 25.67 -21.99
C VAL A 1 35.84 24.61 -23.09
N ALA A 2 35.27 23.37 -22.95
CA ALA A 2 35.41 22.30 -23.93
C ALA A 2 34.95 22.72 -25.35
N ALA A 3 33.78 23.35 -25.48
CA ALA A 3 33.28 23.82 -26.76
C ALA A 3 34.21 24.85 -27.43
N LEU A 4 34.81 25.75 -26.63
CA LEU A 4 35.80 26.72 -27.13
C LEU A 4 37.12 26.06 -27.57
N LEU A 5 37.58 25.03 -26.84
CA LEU A 5 38.81 24.30 -27.17
C LEU A 5 38.65 23.43 -28.43
N GLN A 6 37.42 22.98 -28.70
CA GLN A 6 37.08 22.14 -29.86
C GLN A 6 36.50 22.96 -31.03
N ASP A 7 36.46 24.31 -30.88
CA ASP A 7 35.96 25.25 -31.89
C ASP A 7 34.54 24.89 -32.40
N VAL A 8 33.64 24.56 -31.45
CA VAL A 8 32.24 24.24 -31.71
C VAL A 8 31.29 25.20 -31.02
N HIS A 9 30.08 25.38 -31.55
CA HIS A 9 29.11 26.37 -31.05
C HIS A 9 28.28 25.88 -29.86
N SER A 10 28.19 24.58 -29.64
CA SER A 10 27.40 23.98 -28.57
C SER A 10 28.18 22.92 -27.80
N VAL A 11 27.89 22.77 -26.50
CA VAL A 11 28.43 21.67 -25.69
C VAL A 11 28.05 20.29 -26.25
N TYR A 12 26.90 20.20 -26.91
CA TYR A 12 26.44 18.98 -27.55
C TYR A 12 27.24 18.58 -28.81
N GLU A 13 28.01 19.49 -29.35
CA GLU A 13 28.88 19.25 -30.51
C GLU A 13 30.30 18.84 -30.07
N THR A 14 30.55 18.80 -28.76
CA THR A 14 31.83 18.33 -28.23
C THR A 14 31.91 16.79 -28.29
N ASP A 15 33.12 16.22 -28.27
CA ASP A 15 33.39 14.81 -28.21
C ASP A 15 32.70 14.09 -27.04
N GLY A 16 32.53 14.81 -25.91
CA GLY A 16 31.84 14.30 -24.72
C GLY A 16 30.34 13.99 -24.91
N PHE A 17 29.71 14.52 -25.96
CA PHE A 17 28.30 14.27 -26.27
C PHE A 17 28.07 13.62 -27.64
N GLN A 18 28.99 13.82 -28.58
CA GLN A 18 28.82 13.35 -29.95
C GLN A 18 28.72 11.82 -30.07
N SER A 19 29.50 11.07 -29.26
CA SER A 19 29.41 9.61 -29.24
C SER A 19 28.02 9.10 -28.82
N MET A 20 27.40 9.77 -27.84
CA MET A 20 26.04 9.43 -27.38
C MET A 20 24.99 9.83 -28.43
N ILE A 21 25.11 11.04 -29.00
CA ILE A 21 24.21 11.52 -30.03
C ILE A 21 24.27 10.60 -31.24
N ALA A 22 25.45 10.22 -31.73
CA ALA A 22 25.62 9.30 -32.85
C ALA A 22 24.98 7.91 -32.60
N ALA A 23 25.10 7.37 -31.38
CA ALA A 23 24.45 6.13 -31.04
C ALA A 23 22.91 6.26 -31.02
N ILE A 24 22.38 7.40 -30.55
CA ILE A 24 20.92 7.64 -30.55
C ILE A 24 20.41 7.84 -31.99
N GLU A 25 21.17 8.53 -32.86
CA GLU A 25 20.88 8.65 -34.29
C GLU A 25 20.78 7.28 -34.97
N GLU A 26 21.72 6.37 -34.67
CA GLU A 26 21.69 4.99 -35.18
C GLU A 26 20.45 4.22 -34.73
N TRP A 27 20.04 4.38 -33.47
CA TRP A 27 18.86 3.68 -32.92
C TRP A 27 17.54 4.19 -33.47
N THR A 28 17.48 5.48 -33.83
CA THR A 28 16.24 6.19 -34.20
C THR A 28 16.13 6.46 -35.70
N GLY A 29 17.23 6.35 -36.43
CA GLY A 29 17.29 6.76 -37.84
C GLY A 29 17.15 8.28 -38.03
N THR A 30 17.32 9.08 -36.97
CA THR A 30 17.23 10.54 -37.03
C THR A 30 18.62 11.16 -37.18
N SER A 31 18.70 12.39 -37.67
CA SER A 31 19.96 13.13 -37.80
C SER A 31 19.97 14.36 -36.88
N TYR A 32 21.09 14.62 -36.20
CA TYR A 32 21.32 15.82 -35.41
C TYR A 32 21.62 17.00 -36.37
N GLU A 33 20.67 17.89 -36.51
CA GLU A 33 20.83 19.16 -37.22
C GLU A 33 20.64 20.32 -36.24
N ALA A 34 21.61 21.25 -36.15
CA ALA A 34 21.48 22.38 -35.23
C ALA A 34 20.23 23.21 -35.54
N GLY A 35 19.26 23.25 -34.62
CA GLY A 35 17.96 23.90 -34.83
C GLY A 35 16.85 23.02 -35.46
N GLY A 36 17.12 21.76 -35.76
CA GLY A 36 16.12 20.80 -36.27
C GLY A 36 15.06 20.43 -35.20
N VAL A 37 13.89 20.00 -35.63
CA VAL A 37 12.74 19.65 -34.77
C VAL A 37 13.11 18.55 -33.74
N GLN A 38 13.91 17.58 -34.17
CA GLN A 38 14.31 16.43 -33.35
C GLN A 38 15.53 16.71 -32.45
N THR A 39 16.24 17.82 -32.70
CA THR A 39 17.49 18.17 -31.96
C THR A 39 17.28 18.31 -30.47
N LYS A 40 16.12 18.82 -30.03
CA LYS A 40 15.79 18.92 -28.60
C LYS A 40 15.76 17.55 -27.95
N ALA A 41 15.13 16.57 -28.59
CA ALA A 41 15.02 15.21 -28.07
C ALA A 41 16.39 14.51 -28.00
N LEU A 42 17.21 14.62 -29.03
CA LEU A 42 18.58 14.09 -29.05
C LEU A 42 19.44 14.67 -27.93
N ARG A 43 19.38 16.00 -27.72
CA ARG A 43 20.07 16.69 -26.63
C ARG A 43 19.59 16.23 -25.26
N VAL A 44 18.27 16.10 -25.07
CA VAL A 44 17.68 15.61 -23.81
C VAL A 44 18.17 14.20 -23.51
N LEU A 45 18.17 13.29 -24.47
CA LEU A 45 18.64 11.92 -24.26
C LEU A 45 20.12 11.88 -23.88
N ALA A 46 20.96 12.64 -24.59
CA ALA A 46 22.41 12.66 -24.30
C ALA A 46 22.73 13.29 -22.94
N ASP A 47 22.08 14.41 -22.58
CA ASP A 47 22.27 15.09 -21.29
C ASP A 47 21.72 14.27 -20.13
N HIS A 48 20.47 13.81 -20.26
CA HIS A 48 19.80 13.04 -19.22
C HIS A 48 20.39 11.65 -19.04
N GLY A 49 20.88 11.03 -20.12
CA GLY A 49 21.60 9.77 -20.06
C GLY A 49 22.80 9.84 -19.11
N ARG A 50 23.61 10.90 -19.23
CA ARG A 50 24.73 11.13 -18.31
C ARG A 50 24.23 11.41 -16.90
N ALA A 51 23.32 12.35 -16.74
CA ALA A 51 22.84 12.78 -15.42
C ALA A 51 22.24 11.62 -14.61
N MET A 52 21.36 10.80 -15.22
CA MET A 52 20.72 9.69 -14.52
C MET A 52 21.70 8.56 -14.19
N THR A 53 22.70 8.29 -15.03
CA THR A 53 23.71 7.28 -14.78
C THR A 53 24.55 7.63 -13.56
N PHE A 54 25.04 8.87 -13.46
CA PHE A 54 25.79 9.35 -12.29
C PHE A 54 24.92 9.40 -11.03
N LEU A 55 23.72 9.92 -11.11
CA LEU A 55 22.81 9.97 -9.95
C LEU A 55 22.48 8.57 -9.42
N ALA A 56 22.29 7.60 -10.31
CA ALA A 56 22.07 6.21 -9.92
C ALA A 56 23.33 5.57 -9.32
N ALA A 57 24.52 5.85 -9.86
CA ALA A 57 25.80 5.41 -9.29
C ALA A 57 26.02 5.96 -7.88
N ASP A 58 25.63 7.23 -7.63
CA ASP A 58 25.67 7.86 -6.30
C ASP A 58 24.60 7.32 -5.33
N GLY A 59 23.85 6.27 -5.72
CA GLY A 59 22.82 5.64 -4.89
C GLY A 59 21.54 6.45 -4.75
N VAL A 60 21.28 7.44 -5.60
CA VAL A 60 20.00 8.15 -5.67
C VAL A 60 18.98 7.22 -6.29
N LEU A 61 17.85 7.01 -5.59
CA LEU A 61 16.71 6.23 -6.09
C LEU A 61 15.58 7.15 -6.55
N PRO A 62 14.84 6.81 -7.63
CA PRO A 62 13.66 7.56 -8.05
C PRO A 62 12.61 7.63 -6.93
N ALA A 63 12.19 8.83 -6.55
CA ALA A 63 11.22 9.06 -5.48
C ALA A 63 10.25 10.21 -5.82
N ASN A 64 9.26 10.47 -4.97
CA ASN A 64 8.30 11.57 -5.14
C ASN A 64 8.82 12.91 -4.57
N GLU A 65 9.93 12.88 -3.81
CA GLU A 65 10.45 14.06 -3.10
C GLU A 65 11.98 14.15 -3.21
N SER A 66 12.51 15.32 -2.87
CA SER A 66 13.95 15.58 -2.75
C SER A 66 14.74 15.21 -4.03
N ARG A 67 15.96 14.68 -3.88
CA ARG A 67 16.84 14.32 -5.00
C ARG A 67 16.26 13.19 -5.86
N GLY A 68 15.53 12.26 -5.25
CA GLY A 68 14.88 11.16 -5.98
C GLY A 68 13.80 11.64 -6.95
N TYR A 69 13.09 12.74 -6.62
CA TYR A 69 12.16 13.39 -7.55
C TYR A 69 12.87 13.91 -8.80
N ILE A 70 14.04 14.54 -8.62
CA ILE A 70 14.82 15.03 -9.75
C ILE A 70 15.26 13.87 -10.66
N LEU A 71 15.81 12.80 -10.08
CA LEU A 71 16.19 11.62 -10.86
C LEU A 71 15.00 11.02 -11.61
N ARG A 72 13.86 10.83 -10.93
CA ARG A 72 12.63 10.34 -11.55
C ARG A 72 12.18 11.21 -12.73
N ARG A 73 12.19 12.52 -12.56
CA ARG A 73 11.83 13.49 -13.60
C ARG A 73 12.76 13.40 -14.80
N VAL A 74 14.07 13.29 -14.57
CA VAL A 74 15.09 13.14 -15.62
C VAL A 74 14.86 11.84 -16.40
N ILE A 75 14.66 10.71 -15.71
CA ILE A 75 14.36 9.41 -16.33
C ILE A 75 13.11 9.50 -17.20
N ARG A 76 11.98 9.95 -16.63
CA ARG A 76 10.69 10.00 -17.33
C ARG A 76 10.73 10.91 -18.56
N ARG A 77 11.47 12.02 -18.45
CA ARG A 77 11.65 12.91 -19.58
C ARG A 77 12.49 12.26 -20.68
N ALA A 78 13.55 11.54 -20.32
CA ALA A 78 14.34 10.78 -21.29
C ALA A 78 13.49 9.71 -22.01
N VAL A 79 12.70 8.93 -21.25
CA VAL A 79 11.79 7.92 -21.83
C VAL A 79 10.81 8.57 -22.81
N SER A 80 10.16 9.66 -22.43
CA SER A 80 9.19 10.36 -23.30
C SER A 80 9.83 10.85 -24.61
N HIS A 81 11.02 11.44 -24.56
CA HIS A 81 11.74 11.89 -25.74
C HIS A 81 12.26 10.73 -26.60
N GLY A 82 12.69 9.61 -25.99
CA GLY A 82 13.08 8.42 -26.75
C GLY A 82 11.94 7.82 -27.53
N HIS A 83 10.77 7.67 -26.90
CA HIS A 83 9.57 7.18 -27.58
C HIS A 83 9.11 8.08 -28.72
N ARG A 84 9.22 9.40 -28.55
CA ARG A 84 8.93 10.37 -29.65
C ARG A 84 9.88 10.26 -30.83
N LEU A 85 11.11 9.81 -30.59
CA LEU A 85 12.08 9.52 -31.66
C LEU A 85 11.88 8.11 -32.25
N GLY A 86 10.85 7.35 -31.82
CA GLY A 86 10.52 6.03 -32.33
C GLY A 86 11.27 4.87 -31.66
N ILE A 87 11.92 5.09 -30.52
CA ILE A 87 12.54 3.97 -29.77
C ILE A 87 11.42 3.18 -29.09
N GLU A 88 11.26 1.93 -29.47
CA GLU A 88 10.30 1.02 -28.87
C GLU A 88 10.89 0.28 -27.65
N GLY A 89 10.08 0.10 -26.60
CA GLY A 89 10.46 -0.62 -25.38
C GLY A 89 11.47 0.12 -24.51
N ALA A 90 12.11 -0.63 -23.59
CA ALA A 90 13.11 -0.09 -22.68
C ALA A 90 14.47 0.10 -23.36
N PHE A 91 15.11 1.24 -23.14
CA PHE A 91 16.38 1.62 -23.78
C PHE A 91 17.38 2.33 -22.85
N LEU A 92 16.97 2.74 -21.65
CA LEU A 92 17.82 3.56 -20.77
C LEU A 92 19.07 2.84 -20.31
N THR A 93 19.01 1.52 -20.16
CA THR A 93 20.21 0.71 -19.83
C THR A 93 21.24 0.75 -20.96
N ARG A 94 20.81 0.77 -22.22
CA ARG A 94 21.72 0.96 -23.38
C ARG A 94 22.38 2.34 -23.34
N LEU A 95 21.62 3.37 -22.97
CA LEU A 95 22.13 4.73 -22.85
C LEU A 95 23.13 4.85 -21.69
N ALA A 96 22.83 4.22 -20.53
CA ALA A 96 23.73 4.17 -19.39
C ALA A 96 25.04 3.40 -19.71
N ASP A 97 24.95 2.33 -20.49
CA ASP A 97 26.12 1.55 -20.89
C ASP A 97 27.11 2.38 -21.75
N LEU A 98 26.61 3.25 -22.63
CA LEU A 98 27.43 4.20 -23.36
C LEU A 98 28.15 5.18 -22.44
N VAL A 99 27.46 5.68 -21.39
CA VAL A 99 28.06 6.58 -20.40
C VAL A 99 29.13 5.86 -19.60
N ILE A 100 28.88 4.63 -19.17
CA ILE A 100 29.85 3.80 -18.43
C ILE A 100 31.06 3.49 -19.31
N ALA A 101 30.85 3.13 -20.55
CA ALA A 101 31.95 2.85 -21.49
C ALA A 101 32.80 4.10 -21.76
N GLN A 102 32.21 5.29 -21.82
CA GLN A 102 32.92 6.53 -22.10
C GLN A 102 33.66 7.10 -20.89
N LEU A 103 33.09 6.97 -19.69
CA LEU A 103 33.52 7.69 -18.50
C LEU A 103 34.02 6.77 -17.37
N GLY A 104 33.84 5.45 -17.48
CA GLY A 104 34.20 4.48 -16.42
C GLY A 104 35.68 4.42 -16.06
N ASP A 105 36.57 4.73 -16.98
CA ASP A 105 38.02 4.81 -16.71
C ASP A 105 38.35 6.00 -15.79
N VAL A 106 37.60 7.09 -15.88
CA VAL A 106 37.77 8.32 -15.05
C VAL A 106 36.95 8.24 -13.77
N TYR A 107 35.82 7.57 -13.82
CA TYR A 107 34.84 7.42 -12.73
C TYR A 107 34.59 5.93 -12.47
N PRO A 108 35.52 5.22 -11.75
CA PRO A 108 35.43 3.78 -11.54
C PRO A 108 34.14 3.31 -10.87
N GLU A 109 33.48 4.18 -10.08
CA GLU A 109 32.19 3.93 -9.44
C GLU A 109 31.07 3.62 -10.44
N LEU A 110 31.13 4.14 -11.66
CA LEU A 110 30.19 3.80 -12.73
C LEU A 110 30.26 2.32 -13.11
N VAL A 111 31.49 1.77 -13.15
CA VAL A 111 31.72 0.36 -13.46
C VAL A 111 31.36 -0.52 -12.26
N GLN A 112 31.73 -0.09 -11.05
CA GLN A 112 31.47 -0.83 -9.81
C GLN A 112 29.98 -0.99 -9.53
N HIS A 113 29.17 0.04 -9.84
CA HIS A 113 27.72 0.07 -9.59
C HIS A 113 26.87 -0.19 -10.84
N ARG A 114 27.46 -0.75 -11.92
CA ARG A 114 26.78 -0.98 -13.21
C ARG A 114 25.45 -1.71 -13.06
N ASP A 115 25.42 -2.79 -12.28
CA ASP A 115 24.22 -3.61 -12.11
C ASP A 115 23.13 -2.85 -11.33
N ASP A 116 23.51 -2.05 -10.33
CA ASP A 116 22.58 -1.19 -9.59
C ASP A 116 22.03 -0.07 -10.47
N ILE A 117 22.88 0.58 -11.29
CA ILE A 117 22.45 1.58 -12.26
C ILE A 117 21.39 0.99 -13.19
N PHE A 118 21.66 -0.17 -13.78
CA PHE A 118 20.75 -0.83 -14.71
C PHE A 118 19.42 -1.21 -14.04
N ARG A 119 19.49 -1.78 -12.84
CA ARG A 119 18.30 -2.14 -12.07
C ARG A 119 17.42 -0.90 -11.76
N ILE A 120 18.03 0.21 -11.34
CA ILE A 120 17.34 1.46 -11.03
C ILE A 120 16.66 2.05 -12.26
N LEU A 121 17.40 2.16 -13.37
CA LEU A 121 16.91 2.78 -14.60
C LEU A 121 15.82 1.92 -15.25
N ASN A 122 16.07 0.62 -15.43
CA ASN A 122 15.10 -0.30 -16.02
C ASN A 122 13.80 -0.37 -15.21
N GLY A 123 13.91 -0.45 -13.87
CA GLY A 123 12.74 -0.51 -13.00
C GLY A 123 11.85 0.75 -13.06
N GLU A 124 12.41 1.96 -13.18
CA GLU A 124 11.61 3.18 -13.35
C GLU A 124 11.09 3.32 -14.78
N GLU A 125 11.89 2.92 -15.79
CA GLU A 125 11.50 2.94 -17.20
C GLU A 125 10.31 2.04 -17.47
N GLU A 126 10.35 0.76 -17.09
CA GLU A 126 9.25 -0.19 -17.28
C GLU A 126 7.96 0.27 -16.59
N ARG A 127 8.07 0.85 -15.40
CA ARG A 127 6.92 1.40 -14.69
C ARG A 127 6.34 2.60 -15.42
N PHE A 128 7.20 3.49 -15.91
CA PHE A 128 6.75 4.71 -16.57
C PHE A 128 6.19 4.43 -17.97
N LEU A 129 6.68 3.44 -18.69
CA LEU A 129 6.11 3.05 -19.99
C LEU A 129 4.62 2.72 -19.89
N ARG A 130 4.22 1.97 -18.86
CA ARG A 130 2.79 1.69 -18.60
C ARG A 130 1.99 2.96 -18.29
N THR A 131 2.59 3.91 -17.58
CA THR A 131 1.97 5.21 -17.26
C THR A 131 1.90 6.10 -18.50
N LEU A 132 2.93 6.08 -19.35
CA LEU A 132 3.05 6.91 -20.54
C LEU A 132 1.94 6.60 -21.55
N GLU A 133 1.70 5.34 -21.85
CA GLU A 133 0.62 4.91 -22.75
C GLU A 133 -0.75 5.41 -22.26
N THR A 134 -1.09 5.12 -20.99
CA THR A 134 -2.37 5.51 -20.41
C THR A 134 -2.50 7.04 -20.29
N GLY A 135 -1.44 7.70 -19.79
CA GLY A 135 -1.46 9.15 -19.59
C GLY A 135 -1.53 9.93 -20.90
N THR A 136 -0.85 9.49 -21.95
CA THR A 136 -0.92 10.12 -23.26
C THR A 136 -2.32 9.98 -23.86
N ALA A 137 -2.92 8.79 -23.81
CA ALA A 137 -4.28 8.58 -24.30
C ALA A 137 -5.31 9.48 -23.59
N LEU A 138 -5.24 9.59 -22.27
CA LEU A 138 -6.12 10.46 -21.48
C LEU A 138 -5.89 11.94 -21.78
N LEU A 139 -4.63 12.35 -22.00
CA LEU A 139 -4.31 13.73 -22.38
C LEU A 139 -4.84 14.05 -23.78
N ASP A 140 -4.73 13.14 -24.74
CA ASP A 140 -5.25 13.31 -26.10
C ASP A 140 -6.79 13.45 -26.09
N GLU A 141 -7.49 12.67 -25.29
CA GLU A 141 -8.94 12.81 -25.07
C GLU A 141 -9.30 14.18 -24.48
N CYS A 142 -8.53 14.65 -23.48
CA CYS A 142 -8.70 15.95 -22.88
C CYS A 142 -8.47 17.08 -23.89
N ILE A 143 -7.37 17.01 -24.67
CA ILE A 143 -7.04 17.98 -25.73
C ILE A 143 -8.17 18.04 -26.78
N ALA A 144 -8.65 16.90 -27.25
CA ALA A 144 -9.74 16.82 -28.22
C ALA A 144 -11.02 17.49 -27.69
N ARG A 145 -11.37 17.26 -26.42
CA ARG A 145 -12.53 17.87 -25.78
C ARG A 145 -12.36 19.38 -25.62
N VAL A 146 -11.24 19.84 -25.07
CA VAL A 146 -10.95 21.27 -24.89
C VAL A 146 -11.04 22.02 -26.21
N ARG A 147 -10.51 21.44 -27.31
CA ARG A 147 -10.63 22.02 -28.66
C ARG A 147 -12.08 22.06 -29.16
N SER A 148 -12.84 20.99 -28.94
CA SER A 148 -14.26 20.95 -29.38
C SER A 148 -15.11 21.99 -28.66
N GLU A 149 -14.75 22.36 -27.43
CA GLU A 149 -15.40 23.38 -26.62
C GLU A 149 -14.86 24.81 -26.90
N GLY A 150 -13.89 24.95 -27.80
CA GLY A 150 -13.25 26.23 -28.13
C GLY A 150 -12.31 26.76 -27.03
N GLY A 151 -11.89 25.90 -26.12
CA GLY A 151 -10.95 26.20 -25.04
C GLY A 151 -9.49 26.34 -25.57
N VAL A 152 -8.67 27.06 -24.80
CA VAL A 152 -7.24 27.31 -25.11
C VAL A 152 -6.30 26.77 -24.04
N ALA A 153 -6.85 26.18 -22.96
CA ALA A 153 -6.07 25.67 -21.84
C ALA A 153 -6.66 24.37 -21.30
N ILE A 154 -5.79 23.44 -20.91
CA ILE A 154 -6.15 22.24 -20.16
C ILE A 154 -6.52 22.63 -18.73
N PRO A 155 -7.69 22.19 -18.20
CA PRO A 155 -8.12 22.51 -16.86
C PRO A 155 -7.17 21.95 -15.79
N ALA A 156 -6.95 22.70 -14.70
CA ALA A 156 -6.12 22.30 -13.58
C ALA A 156 -6.49 20.94 -12.98
N ALA A 157 -7.80 20.66 -12.87
CA ALA A 157 -8.29 19.40 -12.30
C ALA A 157 -7.86 18.17 -13.11
N GLU A 158 -7.81 18.28 -14.43
CA GLU A 158 -7.38 17.19 -15.30
C GLU A 158 -5.87 17.01 -15.30
N ALA A 159 -5.13 18.12 -15.35
CA ALA A 159 -3.68 18.09 -15.18
C ALA A 159 -3.28 17.51 -13.82
N PHE A 160 -4.03 17.83 -12.75
CA PHE A 160 -3.84 17.27 -11.41
C PHE A 160 -4.17 15.78 -11.36
N GLN A 161 -5.25 15.35 -11.99
CA GLN A 161 -5.62 13.92 -12.06
C GLN A 161 -4.57 13.09 -12.82
N LEU A 162 -4.05 13.59 -13.94
CA LEU A 162 -2.95 12.98 -14.68
C LEU A 162 -1.71 12.82 -13.80
N HIS A 163 -1.37 13.85 -13.02
CA HIS A 163 -0.20 13.86 -12.16
C HIS A 163 -0.38 12.98 -10.92
N ASP A 164 -1.47 13.16 -10.16
CA ASP A 164 -1.67 12.55 -8.83
C ASP A 164 -2.13 11.09 -8.93
N THR A 165 -3.08 10.80 -9.82
CA THR A 165 -3.68 9.47 -9.96
C THR A 165 -2.89 8.56 -10.88
N PHE A 166 -2.46 9.09 -12.03
CA PHE A 166 -1.76 8.29 -13.05
C PHE A 166 -0.25 8.46 -13.01
N GLY A 167 0.30 9.40 -12.23
CA GLY A 167 1.75 9.63 -12.13
C GLY A 167 2.36 10.21 -13.41
N PHE A 168 1.55 10.83 -14.28
CA PHE A 168 2.00 11.48 -15.51
C PHE A 168 2.62 12.84 -15.16
N PRO A 169 3.88 13.14 -15.55
CA PRO A 169 4.54 14.37 -15.14
C PRO A 169 3.81 15.62 -15.63
N PHE A 170 3.64 16.60 -14.76
CA PHE A 170 2.98 17.87 -15.09
C PHE A 170 3.69 18.61 -16.22
N GLU A 171 5.02 18.63 -16.19
CA GLU A 171 5.84 19.26 -17.22
C GLU A 171 5.67 18.57 -18.60
N LEU A 172 5.42 17.26 -18.60
CA LEU A 172 5.10 16.52 -19.84
C LEU A 172 3.71 16.88 -20.35
N THR A 173 2.73 17.05 -19.45
CA THR A 173 1.39 17.56 -19.81
C THR A 173 1.50 18.94 -20.45
N GLN A 174 2.31 19.85 -19.90
CA GLN A 174 2.56 21.17 -20.47
C GLN A 174 3.23 21.09 -21.85
N GLU A 175 4.25 20.24 -22.01
CA GLU A 175 5.00 20.10 -23.25
C GLU A 175 4.12 19.54 -24.38
N LEU A 176 3.30 18.52 -24.10
CA LEU A 176 2.36 17.93 -25.05
C LEU A 176 1.20 18.88 -25.39
N ALA A 177 0.69 19.61 -24.40
CA ALA A 177 -0.34 20.62 -24.64
C ALA A 177 0.19 21.76 -25.53
N ALA A 178 1.40 22.26 -25.25
CA ALA A 178 2.03 23.32 -26.05
C ALA A 178 2.29 22.92 -27.51
N GLU A 179 2.58 21.67 -27.80
CA GLU A 179 2.71 21.15 -29.17
C GLU A 179 1.39 21.16 -29.95
N GLN A 180 0.30 21.23 -29.20
CA GLN A 180 -1.06 21.33 -29.72
C GLN A 180 -1.63 22.76 -29.64
N ASP A 181 -0.78 23.77 -29.40
CA ASP A 181 -1.14 25.18 -29.23
C ASP A 181 -2.10 25.43 -28.04
N LEU A 182 -2.04 24.58 -27.00
CA LEU A 182 -2.79 24.74 -25.76
C LEU A 182 -1.85 25.07 -24.59
N SER A 183 -2.35 25.84 -23.64
CA SER A 183 -1.71 26.02 -22.32
C SER A 183 -2.25 25.05 -21.30
N VAL A 184 -1.70 25.07 -20.07
CA VAL A 184 -2.24 24.35 -18.90
C VAL A 184 -2.51 25.37 -17.79
N ASP A 185 -3.57 25.21 -17.03
CA ASP A 185 -3.86 26.06 -15.86
C ASP A 185 -2.89 25.73 -14.70
N GLU A 186 -1.72 26.37 -14.74
CA GLU A 186 -0.65 26.19 -13.74
C GLU A 186 -1.06 26.69 -12.35
N ALA A 187 -1.80 27.80 -12.28
CA ALA A 187 -2.19 28.40 -11.01
C ALA A 187 -3.17 27.49 -10.25
N GLY A 188 -4.19 26.99 -10.95
CA GLY A 188 -5.13 26.02 -10.38
C GLY A 188 -4.48 24.69 -10.01
N PHE A 189 -3.51 24.22 -10.82
CA PHE A 189 -2.74 23.01 -10.48
C PHE A 189 -1.92 23.19 -9.19
N ALA A 190 -1.22 24.33 -9.04
CA ALA A 190 -0.45 24.64 -7.83
C ALA A 190 -1.33 24.71 -6.58
N GLU A 191 -2.54 25.26 -6.68
CA GLU A 191 -3.52 25.29 -5.59
C GLU A 191 -3.98 23.88 -5.19
N LEU A 192 -4.29 23.02 -6.16
CA LEU A 192 -4.69 21.63 -5.90
C LEU A 192 -3.57 20.83 -5.23
N MET A 193 -2.32 21.03 -5.64
CA MET A 193 -1.14 20.41 -5.01
C MET A 193 -0.94 20.88 -3.57
N GLU A 194 -1.13 22.17 -3.28
CA GLU A 194 -1.02 22.68 -1.90
C GLU A 194 -2.15 22.17 -1.01
N ASN A 195 -3.37 22.09 -1.52
CA ASN A 195 -4.51 21.48 -0.83
C ASN A 195 -4.27 20.01 -0.48
N GLN A 196 -3.59 19.25 -1.36
CA GLN A 196 -3.19 17.87 -1.09
C GLN A 196 -2.16 17.81 0.05
N ARG A 197 -1.11 18.66 0.00
CA ARG A 197 -0.08 18.74 1.05
C ARG A 197 -0.68 19.09 2.41
N GLN A 198 -1.62 20.03 2.46
CA GLN A 198 -2.29 20.43 3.70
C GLN A 198 -3.14 19.29 4.27
N ARG A 199 -3.87 18.54 3.42
CA ARG A 199 -4.61 17.34 3.84
C ARG A 199 -3.69 16.26 4.40
N ALA A 200 -2.53 16.02 3.78
CA ALA A 200 -1.53 15.09 4.28
C ALA A 200 -0.96 15.53 5.65
N ARG A 201 -0.67 16.82 5.84
CA ARG A 201 -0.20 17.38 7.12
C ARG A 201 -1.27 17.31 8.21
N SER A 202 -2.52 17.62 7.90
CA SER A 202 -3.63 17.59 8.87
C SER A 202 -4.01 16.17 9.30
N ALA A 203 -3.78 15.17 8.44
CA ALA A 203 -3.95 13.76 8.79
C ALA A 203 -2.86 13.24 9.74
N ALA A 204 -1.65 13.81 9.68
CA ALA A 204 -0.53 13.51 10.57
C ALA A 204 -0.65 14.19 11.95
N GLY A 205 -1.48 15.23 12.11
CA GLY A 205 -1.53 16.13 13.27
C GLY A 205 -2.71 15.92 14.24
N LYS A 206 -3.42 14.80 14.23
CA LYS A 206 -4.53 14.54 15.19
C LYS A 206 -4.06 13.77 16.44
N GLY A 207 -3.28 14.44 17.28
CA GLY A 207 -3.14 14.09 18.69
C GLY A 207 -3.38 15.35 19.51
N GLY A 208 -4.29 15.33 20.50
CA GLY A 208 -4.57 16.43 21.42
C GLY A 208 -3.29 16.79 22.21
N GLY A 209 -2.44 17.60 21.59
CA GLY A 209 -1.08 17.84 22.02
C GLY A 209 -0.97 19.02 22.97
N VAL A 210 -0.03 18.91 23.88
CA VAL A 210 0.54 19.99 24.68
C VAL A 210 1.01 21.10 23.74
N ASP A 211 0.84 22.36 24.12
CA ASP A 211 1.39 23.51 23.38
C ASP A 211 2.93 23.42 23.38
N LEU A 212 3.47 22.93 22.27
CA LEU A 212 4.91 22.71 22.09
C LEU A 212 5.71 24.02 22.15
N ASP A 213 5.13 25.15 21.70
CA ASP A 213 5.78 26.45 21.76
C ASP A 213 5.92 26.93 23.21
N ARG A 214 4.91 26.70 24.05
CA ARG A 214 4.96 26.97 25.48
C ARG A 214 6.02 26.12 26.16
N VAL A 215 6.05 24.82 25.88
CA VAL A 215 7.04 23.90 26.48
C VAL A 215 8.46 24.23 26.04
N ALA A 216 8.67 24.61 24.77
CA ALA A 216 9.96 25.06 24.27
C ALA A 216 10.41 26.38 24.93
N ALA A 217 9.50 27.34 25.14
CA ALA A 217 9.79 28.58 25.88
C ALA A 217 10.17 28.28 27.34
N PHE A 218 9.44 27.40 28.02
CA PHE A 218 9.74 26.91 29.36
C PHE A 218 11.13 26.25 29.42
N ALA A 219 11.45 25.34 28.50
CA ALA A 219 12.73 24.65 28.44
C ALA A 219 13.91 25.64 28.36
N ARG A 220 13.78 26.67 27.53
CA ARG A 220 14.79 27.73 27.37
C ARG A 220 14.90 28.64 28.61
N ALA A 221 13.76 28.98 29.22
CA ALA A 221 13.72 29.86 30.40
C ALA A 221 14.34 29.18 31.64
N ALA A 222 14.37 27.85 31.71
CA ALA A 222 14.99 27.13 32.81
C ALA A 222 16.50 27.37 32.99
N GLY A 223 17.20 27.82 31.93
CA GLY A 223 18.60 28.26 31.99
C GLY A 223 19.63 27.15 32.25
N PHE A 224 19.30 25.90 32.03
CA PHE A 224 20.20 24.75 32.09
C PHE A 224 19.77 23.65 31.12
N VAL A 225 20.73 22.81 30.73
CA VAL A 225 20.49 21.60 29.94
C VAL A 225 20.39 20.40 30.89
N THR A 226 19.40 19.57 30.70
CA THR A 226 19.22 18.31 31.45
C THR A 226 20.30 17.31 31.02
N ALA A 227 21.07 16.77 31.97
CA ALA A 227 22.02 15.69 31.66
C ALA A 227 21.27 14.38 31.47
N PHE A 228 21.37 13.79 30.28
CA PHE A 228 20.80 12.48 30.02
C PHE A 228 21.72 11.36 30.47
N VAL A 229 21.29 10.55 31.43
CA VAL A 229 22.04 9.42 32.01
C VAL A 229 21.41 8.05 31.70
N GLY A 230 20.33 8.05 30.94
CA GLY A 230 19.47 6.89 30.72
C GLY A 230 20.01 5.84 29.73
N TYR A 231 21.27 5.94 29.31
CA TYR A 231 21.94 4.81 28.65
C TYR A 231 22.34 3.74 29.66
N ASP A 232 22.79 4.15 30.85
CA ASP A 232 23.37 3.27 31.87
C ASP A 232 22.45 3.13 33.07
N GLU A 233 21.70 4.18 33.45
CA GLU A 233 20.90 4.23 34.66
C GLU A 233 19.41 4.42 34.36
N LEU A 234 18.57 3.54 34.93
CA LEU A 234 17.10 3.58 34.78
C LEU A 234 16.36 4.03 36.03
N ASP A 235 17.04 4.11 37.14
CA ASP A 235 16.52 4.44 38.49
C ASP A 235 17.53 5.33 39.18
N ILE A 236 17.24 6.62 39.24
CA ILE A 236 18.15 7.61 39.85
C ILE A 236 17.44 8.51 40.86
N ARG A 237 18.22 9.04 41.80
CA ARG A 237 17.82 10.20 42.57
C ARG A 237 18.37 11.45 41.93
N THR A 238 17.48 12.40 41.65
CA THR A 238 17.81 13.66 40.98
C THR A 238 16.98 14.79 41.58
N ARG A 239 17.09 15.97 40.99
CA ARG A 239 16.38 17.16 41.46
C ARG A 239 15.55 17.79 40.35
N ILE A 240 14.32 18.21 40.67
CA ILE A 240 13.53 19.06 39.79
C ILE A 240 14.26 20.41 39.69
N GLY A 241 14.70 20.77 38.49
CA GLY A 241 15.41 22.00 38.24
C GLY A 241 14.52 23.15 37.72
N ALA A 242 13.34 22.80 37.19
CA ALA A 242 12.29 23.74 36.81
C ALA A 242 10.96 22.97 36.63
N LEU A 243 9.84 23.67 36.88
CA LEU A 243 8.49 23.15 36.79
C LEU A 243 7.54 24.24 36.26
N ASP A 244 6.63 23.90 35.32
CA ASP A 244 5.52 24.75 34.87
C ASP A 244 4.21 23.96 34.89
N ASP A 245 3.15 24.60 35.37
CA ASP A 245 1.81 23.99 35.42
C ASP A 245 1.07 24.21 34.08
N LEU A 246 0.84 23.12 33.36
CA LEU A 246 0.15 23.13 32.07
C LEU A 246 -1.38 23.04 32.21
N GLY A 247 -1.88 22.91 33.44
CA GLY A 247 -3.30 22.69 33.71
C GLY A 247 -3.72 21.21 33.65
N GLU A 248 -4.93 20.93 34.11
CA GLU A 248 -5.53 19.57 34.10
C GLU A 248 -4.66 18.49 34.77
N GLY A 249 -3.88 18.86 35.79
CA GLY A 249 -2.97 17.93 36.49
C GLY A 249 -1.73 17.54 35.69
N ARG A 250 -1.43 18.29 34.62
CA ARG A 250 -0.21 18.13 33.81
C ARG A 250 0.84 19.18 34.16
N LEU A 251 2.09 18.73 34.26
CA LEU A 251 3.22 19.62 34.50
C LEU A 251 4.28 19.42 33.41
N ALA A 252 4.93 20.49 33.01
CA ALA A 252 6.22 20.42 32.31
C ALA A 252 7.33 20.44 33.39
N VAL A 253 8.21 19.46 33.35
CA VAL A 253 9.26 19.26 34.37
C VAL A 253 10.62 19.11 33.68
N LYS A 254 11.62 19.87 34.16
CA LYS A 254 13.03 19.62 33.83
C LYS A 254 13.76 19.08 35.07
N LEU A 255 14.37 17.94 34.88
CA LEU A 255 15.26 17.34 35.87
C LEU A 255 16.70 17.81 35.64
N ARG A 256 17.53 17.87 36.68
CA ARG A 256 18.97 18.12 36.52
C ARG A 256 19.65 16.98 35.76
N GLU A 257 19.35 15.75 36.18
CA GLU A 257 19.75 14.50 35.52
C GLU A 257 18.49 13.71 35.23
N SER A 258 18.39 13.12 34.03
CA SER A 258 17.20 12.39 33.60
C SER A 258 17.57 11.03 32.99
N PRO A 259 16.93 9.95 33.43
CA PRO A 259 17.11 8.62 32.86
C PRO A 259 16.16 8.38 31.66
N PHE A 260 15.22 9.30 31.39
CA PHE A 260 14.18 9.11 30.38
C PHE A 260 14.67 9.48 28.99
N TYR A 261 14.61 8.52 28.06
CA TYR A 261 14.94 8.74 26.66
C TYR A 261 13.85 9.56 25.97
N PRO A 262 14.18 10.69 25.33
CA PRO A 262 13.23 11.47 24.56
C PRO A 262 12.99 10.81 23.20
N GLU A 263 11.80 11.00 22.61
CA GLU A 263 11.51 10.49 21.28
C GLU A 263 12.54 11.00 20.26
N GLY A 264 13.09 10.08 19.46
CA GLY A 264 14.07 10.42 18.45
C GLY A 264 14.66 9.20 17.75
N GLY A 265 15.14 9.38 16.51
CA GLY A 265 15.72 8.30 15.71
C GLY A 265 14.74 7.12 15.45
N GLY A 266 13.44 7.38 15.45
CA GLY A 266 12.41 6.36 15.31
C GLY A 266 12.07 5.61 16.60
N GLN A 267 12.82 5.79 17.70
CA GLN A 267 12.51 5.21 19.00
C GLN A 267 11.52 6.10 19.75
N VAL A 268 10.44 5.51 20.27
CA VAL A 268 9.47 6.20 21.14
C VAL A 268 10.10 6.65 22.45
N SER A 269 9.54 7.70 23.04
CA SER A 269 9.96 8.14 24.39
C SER A 269 9.67 7.10 25.46
N ASP A 270 10.43 7.17 26.55
CA ASP A 270 10.20 6.34 27.72
C ASP A 270 8.92 6.71 28.47
N ALA A 271 8.40 5.72 29.16
CA ALA A 271 7.44 5.87 30.22
C ALA A 271 8.10 5.59 31.57
N GLY A 272 7.45 6.01 32.66
CA GLY A 272 7.93 5.81 34.01
C GLY A 272 7.29 6.75 35.00
N SER A 273 7.96 7.03 36.10
CA SER A 273 7.46 7.94 37.14
C SER A 273 8.57 8.78 37.75
N ILE A 274 8.19 9.92 38.28
CA ILE A 274 8.97 10.69 39.24
C ILE A 274 8.25 10.68 40.59
N GLU A 275 8.97 10.38 41.66
CA GLU A 275 8.42 10.21 43.02
C GLU A 275 9.21 11.00 44.05
N SER A 276 8.49 11.59 45.00
CA SER A 276 9.01 12.24 46.18
C SER A 276 8.18 11.89 47.41
N ASP A 277 8.57 12.35 48.58
CA ASP A 277 7.80 12.18 49.81
C ASP A 277 6.42 12.88 49.74
N THR A 278 6.27 13.93 48.92
CA THR A 278 5.06 14.74 48.81
C THR A 278 4.19 14.42 47.61
N GLY A 279 4.71 13.72 46.60
CA GLY A 279 3.94 13.47 45.38
C GLY A 279 4.57 12.46 44.45
N ARG A 280 3.73 12.01 43.50
CA ARG A 280 4.11 11.13 42.37
C ARG A 280 3.45 11.60 41.10
N ALA A 281 4.19 11.57 40.02
CA ALA A 281 3.67 11.82 38.69
C ALA A 281 4.18 10.77 37.70
N ALA A 282 3.30 10.38 36.74
CA ALA A 282 3.64 9.49 35.66
C ALA A 282 4.18 10.30 34.47
N ILE A 283 5.19 9.77 33.79
CA ILE A 283 5.72 10.32 32.54
C ILE A 283 4.72 10.05 31.43
N ALA A 284 4.15 11.11 30.85
CA ALA A 284 3.28 11.03 29.68
C ALA A 284 4.08 11.11 28.38
N GLU A 285 5.07 12.03 28.34
CA GLU A 285 5.88 12.26 27.15
C GLU A 285 7.25 12.84 27.55
N VAL A 286 8.28 12.57 26.75
CA VAL A 286 9.60 13.18 26.87
C VAL A 286 9.93 13.89 25.57
N ILE A 287 9.96 15.20 25.60
CA ILE A 287 10.12 16.05 24.42
C ILE A 287 11.56 16.54 24.33
N ARG A 288 12.15 16.50 23.13
CA ARG A 288 13.49 17.02 22.85
C ARG A 288 13.42 18.39 22.19
N PHE A 289 14.22 19.34 22.68
CA PHE A 289 14.42 20.65 22.09
C PHE A 289 15.93 20.99 22.04
N ASP A 290 16.48 21.22 20.86
CA ASP A 290 17.86 21.71 20.67
C ASP A 290 18.91 20.98 21.53
N GLY A 291 18.83 19.66 21.64
CA GLY A 291 19.75 18.84 22.44
C GLY A 291 19.41 18.74 23.92
N ASP A 292 18.37 19.42 24.37
CA ASP A 292 17.82 19.38 25.73
C ASP A 292 16.50 18.59 25.76
N GLN A 293 15.99 18.27 26.96
CA GLN A 293 14.73 17.53 27.12
C GLN A 293 13.86 18.11 28.23
N THR A 294 12.55 17.97 28.03
CA THR A 294 11.51 18.32 29.02
C THR A 294 10.52 17.14 29.15
N LEU A 295 10.18 16.82 30.38
CA LEU A 295 9.19 15.78 30.70
C LEU A 295 7.81 16.43 30.76
N ILE A 296 6.81 15.83 30.09
CA ILE A 296 5.41 16.09 30.35
C ILE A 296 4.92 15.01 31.30
N VAL A 297 4.46 15.40 32.46
CA VAL A 297 4.03 14.45 33.49
C VAL A 297 2.58 14.70 33.89
N VAL A 298 1.90 13.64 34.31
CA VAL A 298 0.56 13.66 34.91
C VAL A 298 0.67 13.37 36.38
N VAL A 299 0.22 14.29 37.23
CA VAL A 299 0.26 14.10 38.69
C VAL A 299 -0.76 13.04 39.08
N GLU A 300 -0.29 11.95 39.70
CA GLU A 300 -1.12 10.85 40.17
C GLU A 300 -1.56 11.09 41.64
N ARG A 301 -0.67 11.67 42.45
CA ARG A 301 -0.96 12.00 43.85
C ARG A 301 -0.04 13.11 44.38
N GLY A 302 -0.54 13.88 45.33
CA GLY A 302 0.24 14.89 46.05
C GLY A 302 0.67 16.07 45.15
N THR A 303 1.82 16.65 45.45
CA THR A 303 2.37 17.81 44.74
C THR A 303 3.86 17.63 44.49
N LEU A 304 4.35 18.16 43.40
CA LEU A 304 5.77 18.32 43.07
C LEU A 304 6.11 19.81 43.07
N THR A 305 7.30 20.15 43.53
CA THR A 305 7.76 21.55 43.60
C THR A 305 9.14 21.71 42.99
N ASP A 306 9.44 22.94 42.55
CA ASP A 306 10.77 23.29 42.06
C ASP A 306 11.85 23.12 43.13
N GLY A 307 13.04 22.66 42.73
CA GLY A 307 14.15 22.37 43.63
C GLY A 307 14.05 21.05 44.43
N GLN A 308 12.94 20.34 44.37
CA GLN A 308 12.67 19.12 45.13
C GLN A 308 13.52 17.94 44.67
N GLU A 309 14.02 17.13 45.59
CA GLU A 309 14.60 15.83 45.30
C GLU A 309 13.52 14.81 44.92
N VAL A 310 13.75 14.09 43.85
CA VAL A 310 12.85 13.06 43.33
C VAL A 310 13.64 11.82 42.94
N ARG A 311 12.99 10.66 43.03
CA ARG A 311 13.43 9.44 42.37
C ARG A 311 12.80 9.39 40.97
N ALA A 312 13.60 9.32 39.96
CA ALA A 312 13.20 9.17 38.57
C ALA A 312 13.38 7.71 38.15
N LEU A 313 12.29 7.04 37.81
CA LEU A 313 12.26 5.61 37.52
C LEU A 313 11.66 5.36 36.14
N VAL A 314 12.47 4.85 35.22
CA VAL A 314 12.02 4.38 33.89
C VAL A 314 11.28 3.05 34.03
N ASP A 315 10.18 2.88 33.30
CA ASP A 315 9.47 1.59 33.26
C ASP A 315 10.30 0.53 32.50
N PRO A 316 10.86 -0.46 33.22
CA PRO A 316 11.71 -1.48 32.60
C PRO A 316 10.91 -2.39 31.64
N ASN A 317 9.58 -2.53 31.85
CA ASN A 317 8.73 -3.37 31.00
C ASN A 317 8.47 -2.75 29.63
N ARG A 318 8.71 -1.45 29.49
CA ARG A 318 8.68 -0.75 28.20
C ARG A 318 10.08 -0.53 27.64
N ARG A 319 11.04 -0.11 28.45
CA ARG A 319 12.41 0.17 28.01
C ARG A 319 13.11 -1.08 27.46
N ARG A 320 13.09 -2.20 28.17
CA ARG A 320 13.79 -3.42 27.73
C ARG A 320 13.32 -3.92 26.36
N PRO A 321 12.01 -4.13 26.11
CA PRO A 321 11.56 -4.51 24.77
C PRO A 321 11.87 -3.46 23.69
N THR A 322 11.78 -2.16 24.04
CA THR A 322 12.14 -1.08 23.09
C THR A 322 13.62 -1.16 22.71
N THR A 323 14.51 -1.36 23.68
CA THR A 323 15.95 -1.50 23.48
C THR A 323 16.28 -2.75 22.63
N ALA A 324 15.61 -3.88 22.90
CA ALA A 324 15.72 -5.10 22.11
C ALA A 324 15.26 -4.90 20.66
N ASN A 325 14.10 -4.27 20.46
CA ASN A 325 13.60 -3.92 19.12
C ASN A 325 14.53 -2.95 18.40
N HIS A 326 15.17 -2.01 19.12
CA HIS A 326 16.08 -1.05 18.47
C HIS A 326 17.35 -1.74 17.97
N THR A 327 17.99 -2.54 18.80
CA THR A 327 19.16 -3.32 18.36
C THR A 327 18.76 -4.33 17.28
N GLY A 328 17.60 -4.97 17.43
CA GLY A 328 17.01 -5.84 16.41
C GLY A 328 16.81 -5.15 15.06
N THR A 329 16.51 -3.84 15.04
CA THR A 329 16.41 -3.05 13.80
C THR A 329 17.76 -2.96 13.07
N HIS A 330 18.85 -2.76 13.79
CA HIS A 330 20.21 -2.74 13.19
C HIS A 330 20.61 -4.12 12.66
N VAL A 331 20.32 -5.19 13.41
CA VAL A 331 20.59 -6.57 12.94
C VAL A 331 19.76 -6.87 11.69
N LEU A 332 18.47 -6.50 11.69
CA LEU A 332 17.57 -6.65 10.54
C LEU A 332 18.07 -5.88 9.31
N HIS A 333 18.51 -4.64 9.50
CA HIS A 333 19.04 -3.82 8.41
C HIS A 333 20.23 -4.49 7.72
N ARG A 334 21.19 -4.97 8.50
CA ARG A 334 22.36 -5.66 7.96
C ARG A 334 22.00 -7.00 7.31
N ALA A 335 21.08 -7.77 7.90
CA ALA A 335 20.60 -9.02 7.32
C ALA A 335 19.88 -8.79 5.96
N LEU A 336 19.09 -7.72 5.86
CA LEU A 336 18.46 -7.32 4.59
C LEU A 336 19.51 -6.96 3.53
N GLN A 337 20.61 -6.27 3.90
CA GLN A 337 21.70 -6.00 2.96
C GLN A 337 22.41 -7.27 2.50
N GLU A 338 22.64 -8.23 3.38
CA GLU A 338 23.27 -9.51 3.00
C GLU A 338 22.39 -10.35 2.05
N VAL A 339 21.06 -10.27 2.17
CA VAL A 339 20.14 -11.06 1.36
C VAL A 339 19.75 -10.36 0.05
N LEU A 340 19.49 -9.04 0.11
CA LEU A 340 18.94 -8.27 -1.00
C LEU A 340 19.98 -7.39 -1.71
N GLY A 341 21.10 -7.10 -1.05
CA GLY A 341 22.19 -6.28 -1.60
C GLY A 341 22.36 -4.92 -0.94
N ASP A 342 23.51 -4.29 -1.21
CA ASP A 342 23.97 -3.04 -0.57
C ASP A 342 23.12 -1.81 -0.89
N HIS A 343 22.19 -1.88 -1.85
CA HIS A 343 21.22 -0.81 -2.13
C HIS A 343 20.19 -0.63 -1.04
N VAL A 344 20.03 -1.60 -0.14
CA VAL A 344 19.14 -1.49 1.02
C VAL A 344 19.65 -0.40 1.95
N ARG A 345 18.88 0.68 2.05
CA ARG A 345 19.14 1.83 2.93
C ARG A 345 17.89 2.16 3.70
N GLN A 346 18.04 2.50 4.96
CA GLN A 346 16.91 2.97 5.79
C GLN A 346 16.26 4.22 5.19
N LYS A 347 14.93 4.20 5.09
CA LYS A 347 14.07 5.34 4.70
C LYS A 347 13.23 5.85 5.85
N GLY A 348 13.03 5.02 6.86
CA GLY A 348 12.32 5.33 8.09
C GLY A 348 12.37 4.16 9.05
N SER A 349 12.15 4.43 10.34
CA SER A 349 12.02 3.40 11.35
C SER A 349 11.00 3.81 12.41
N SER A 350 10.44 2.85 13.11
CA SER A 350 9.66 3.06 14.32
C SER A 350 9.93 1.91 15.28
N VAL A 351 10.46 2.26 16.43
CA VAL A 351 10.87 1.30 17.47
C VAL A 351 10.00 1.51 18.69
N ARG A 352 9.21 0.51 19.05
CA ARG A 352 8.23 0.51 20.13
C ARG A 352 8.42 -0.73 21.00
N PRO A 353 7.81 -0.78 22.22
CA PRO A 353 7.91 -1.97 23.06
C PRO A 353 7.28 -3.22 22.44
N ASP A 354 6.22 -3.05 21.66
CA ASP A 354 5.42 -4.11 21.07
C ASP A 354 5.95 -4.62 19.74
N LYS A 355 6.63 -3.75 18.97
CA LYS A 355 7.18 -4.09 17.64
C LYS A 355 8.21 -3.10 17.15
N LEU A 356 8.95 -3.50 16.15
CA LEU A 356 9.74 -2.61 15.30
C LEU A 356 9.15 -2.52 13.90
N ARG A 357 9.37 -1.39 13.24
CA ARG A 357 9.07 -1.15 11.84
C ARG A 357 10.30 -0.57 11.14
N PHE A 358 10.63 -1.13 10.01
CA PHE A 358 11.77 -0.71 9.21
C PHE A 358 11.36 -0.49 7.76
N ASP A 359 11.47 0.76 7.30
CA ASP A 359 11.21 1.17 5.94
C ASP A 359 12.55 1.30 5.20
N PHE A 360 12.68 0.66 4.06
CA PHE A 360 13.96 0.59 3.34
C PHE A 360 13.78 0.67 1.82
N SER A 361 14.86 1.05 1.14
CA SER A 361 14.90 1.11 -0.31
C SER A 361 15.00 -0.28 -0.92
N HIS A 362 13.96 -0.67 -1.68
CA HIS A 362 13.94 -1.89 -2.50
C HIS A 362 12.77 -1.82 -3.49
N ASP A 363 13.00 -2.27 -4.72
CA ASP A 363 12.10 -2.02 -5.84
C ASP A 363 10.99 -3.07 -6.02
N SER A 364 11.20 -4.27 -5.50
CA SER A 364 10.28 -5.40 -5.60
C SER A 364 9.76 -5.87 -4.24
N ALA A 365 8.72 -6.69 -4.23
CA ALA A 365 8.29 -7.37 -3.01
C ALA A 365 9.39 -8.36 -2.57
N VAL A 366 9.69 -8.40 -1.27
CA VAL A 366 10.60 -9.39 -0.71
C VAL A 366 9.89 -10.74 -0.68
N THR A 367 10.48 -11.74 -1.27
CA THR A 367 9.90 -13.08 -1.35
C THR A 367 9.88 -13.78 0.01
N ALA A 368 9.02 -14.78 0.17
CA ALA A 368 8.95 -15.57 1.39
C ALA A 368 10.28 -16.26 1.73
N ASP A 369 11.01 -16.73 0.72
CA ASP A 369 12.33 -17.37 0.89
C ASP A 369 13.40 -16.36 1.31
N GLU A 370 13.38 -15.15 0.78
CA GLU A 370 14.27 -14.06 1.21
C GLU A 370 13.97 -13.63 2.64
N LEU A 371 12.69 -13.47 3.00
CA LEU A 371 12.29 -13.17 4.39
C LEU A 371 12.72 -14.26 5.36
N ALA A 372 12.58 -15.53 5.00
CA ALA A 372 13.06 -16.64 5.83
C ALA A 372 14.59 -16.57 6.03
N ARG A 373 15.34 -16.31 4.97
CA ARG A 373 16.81 -16.14 5.06
C ARG A 373 17.21 -14.94 5.94
N VAL A 374 16.47 -13.84 5.86
CA VAL A 374 16.67 -12.66 6.73
C VAL A 374 16.41 -13.03 8.19
N GLU A 375 15.28 -13.70 8.50
CA GLU A 375 14.99 -14.18 9.85
C GLU A 375 16.06 -15.13 10.38
N ASP A 376 16.54 -16.05 9.55
CA ASP A 376 17.60 -17.01 9.91
C ASP A 376 18.90 -16.29 10.26
N ILE A 377 19.32 -15.28 9.48
CA ILE A 377 20.51 -14.47 9.77
C ILE A 377 20.33 -13.72 11.10
N VAL A 378 19.19 -13.05 11.30
CA VAL A 378 18.93 -12.29 12.52
C VAL A 378 18.96 -13.21 13.74
N ASN A 379 18.23 -14.32 13.70
CA ASN A 379 18.15 -15.25 14.84
C ASN A 379 19.50 -15.95 15.10
N ARG A 380 20.30 -16.22 14.06
CA ARG A 380 21.67 -16.71 14.23
C ARG A 380 22.53 -15.70 15.02
N VAL A 381 22.52 -14.42 14.63
CA VAL A 381 23.27 -13.34 15.32
C VAL A 381 22.80 -13.17 16.76
N VAL A 382 21.50 -13.34 17.02
CA VAL A 382 20.93 -13.34 18.38
C VAL A 382 21.51 -14.49 19.20
N VAL A 383 21.53 -15.70 18.65
CA VAL A 383 22.05 -16.90 19.36
C VAL A 383 23.56 -16.82 19.57
N GLU A 384 24.32 -16.27 18.61
CA GLU A 384 25.76 -16.07 18.71
C GLU A 384 26.15 -15.10 19.84
N GLY A 385 25.27 -14.17 20.22
CA GLY A 385 25.44 -13.31 21.38
C GLY A 385 26.57 -12.28 21.22
N HIS A 386 26.66 -11.62 20.05
CA HIS A 386 27.66 -10.59 19.77
C HIS A 386 27.55 -9.43 20.76
N ARG A 387 28.70 -8.88 21.20
CA ARG A 387 28.74 -7.68 22.06
C ARG A 387 28.26 -6.45 21.27
N VAL A 388 27.54 -5.58 21.96
CA VAL A 388 27.09 -4.29 21.40
C VAL A 388 27.81 -3.18 22.14
N PHE A 389 28.59 -2.40 21.40
CA PHE A 389 29.36 -1.28 21.91
C PHE A 389 28.76 0.03 21.45
N THR A 390 28.88 1.04 22.31
CA THR A 390 28.54 2.41 21.95
C THR A 390 29.69 3.32 22.33
N PHE A 391 30.08 4.21 21.41
CA PHE A 391 31.14 5.19 21.64
C PHE A 391 30.89 6.46 20.84
N GLU A 392 31.48 7.57 21.28
CA GLU A 392 31.44 8.85 20.59
C GLU A 392 32.74 9.08 19.82
N THR A 393 32.63 9.65 18.63
CA THR A 393 33.78 9.98 17.78
C THR A 393 33.45 11.11 16.81
N SER A 394 34.45 11.63 16.07
CA SER A 394 34.17 12.61 15.00
C SER A 394 33.50 11.92 13.79
N GLN A 395 32.75 12.72 13.00
CA GLN A 395 32.15 12.20 11.77
C GLN A 395 33.18 11.58 10.81
N ASP A 396 34.34 12.20 10.65
CA ASP A 396 35.38 11.69 9.76
C ASP A 396 35.90 10.33 10.24
N LYS A 397 36.13 10.20 11.54
CA LYS A 397 36.57 8.92 12.12
C LYS A 397 35.49 7.84 12.01
N ALA A 398 34.21 8.20 12.16
CA ALA A 398 33.10 7.27 11.95
C ALA A 398 33.07 6.74 10.50
N ARG A 399 33.33 7.62 9.51
CA ARG A 399 33.44 7.22 8.09
C ARG A 399 34.65 6.31 7.84
N GLU A 400 35.80 6.64 8.40
CA GLU A 400 36.99 5.78 8.31
C GLU A 400 36.75 4.38 8.89
N LEU A 401 35.97 4.29 9.95
CA LEU A 401 35.57 3.02 10.58
C LEU A 401 34.48 2.29 9.78
N GLY A 402 34.00 2.85 8.66
CA GLY A 402 32.94 2.27 7.85
C GLY A 402 31.56 2.30 8.51
N ALA A 403 31.34 3.24 9.45
CA ALA A 403 30.05 3.37 10.09
C ALA A 403 29.00 3.88 9.10
N MET A 404 27.87 3.19 9.04
CA MET A 404 26.76 3.56 8.19
C MET A 404 26.08 4.82 8.73
N MET A 405 25.91 5.80 7.85
CA MET A 405 25.27 7.09 8.14
C MET A 405 23.93 7.19 7.43
N LEU A 406 22.89 7.62 8.12
CA LEU A 406 21.58 7.85 7.49
C LEU A 406 21.63 9.10 6.63
N PHE A 407 21.14 8.98 5.41
CA PHE A 407 21.13 10.06 4.44
C PHE A 407 20.08 11.11 4.80
N GLY A 408 20.51 12.37 4.92
CA GLY A 408 19.61 13.51 5.14
C GLY A 408 19.51 13.97 6.59
N GLU A 409 20.09 13.27 7.54
CA GLU A 409 20.20 13.76 8.91
C GLU A 409 21.38 14.75 9.07
N LYS A 410 21.16 15.76 9.89
CA LYS A 410 22.22 16.71 10.26
C LYS A 410 22.91 16.18 11.51
N TYR A 411 24.14 15.74 11.36
CA TYR A 411 24.98 15.30 12.46
C TYR A 411 25.85 16.44 12.98
N GLY A 412 26.08 16.49 14.29
CA GLY A 412 27.06 17.40 14.89
C GLY A 412 28.49 16.92 14.60
N ASP A 413 29.48 17.70 15.06
CA ASP A 413 30.90 17.34 14.90
C ASP A 413 31.25 16.02 15.61
N VAL A 414 30.59 15.75 16.73
CA VAL A 414 30.69 14.49 17.48
C VAL A 414 29.43 13.66 17.23
N VAL A 415 29.62 12.38 16.90
CA VAL A 415 28.57 11.41 16.60
C VAL A 415 28.70 10.17 17.47
N ARG A 416 27.56 9.62 17.87
CA ARG A 416 27.51 8.35 18.62
C ARG A 416 27.41 7.18 17.63
N VAL A 417 28.33 6.22 17.74
CA VAL A 417 28.37 4.99 16.96
C VAL A 417 27.86 3.84 17.81
N VAL A 418 27.02 3.02 17.24
CA VAL A 418 26.62 1.70 17.75
C VAL A 418 27.27 0.63 16.91
N GLU A 419 28.07 -0.23 17.52
CA GLU A 419 28.74 -1.34 16.87
C GLU A 419 28.27 -2.67 17.42
N ILE A 420 27.78 -3.54 16.55
CA ILE A 420 27.58 -4.95 16.82
C ILE A 420 28.82 -5.68 16.35
N GLU A 421 29.59 -6.23 17.29
CA GLU A 421 30.93 -6.77 17.07
C GLU A 421 31.00 -7.73 15.87
N GLY A 422 31.80 -7.35 14.87
CA GLY A 422 31.99 -8.17 13.68
C GLY A 422 30.79 -8.26 12.72
N PHE A 423 29.71 -7.52 12.98
CA PHE A 423 28.49 -7.63 12.18
C PHE A 423 28.04 -6.30 11.55
N SER A 424 27.79 -5.25 12.36
CA SER A 424 27.37 -3.95 11.83
C SER A 424 27.91 -2.78 12.65
N ARG A 425 27.98 -1.60 12.02
CA ARG A 425 28.37 -0.36 12.68
C ARG A 425 27.57 0.79 12.08
N GLU A 426 26.81 1.49 12.92
CA GLU A 426 25.87 2.53 12.47
C GLU A 426 25.87 3.73 13.41
N LEU A 427 25.59 4.93 12.88
CA LEU A 427 25.35 6.12 13.70
C LEU A 427 23.95 6.04 14.33
N CYS A 428 23.89 5.98 15.65
CA CYS A 428 22.61 5.90 16.36
C CYS A 428 22.66 6.49 17.76
N GLY A 429 21.69 7.37 18.07
CA GLY A 429 21.52 7.95 19.40
C GLY A 429 20.53 7.19 20.31
N GLY A 430 20.00 6.05 19.87
CA GLY A 430 19.02 5.28 20.61
C GLY A 430 19.58 4.45 21.77
N THR A 431 18.69 3.74 22.47
CA THR A 431 19.07 2.81 23.53
C THR A 431 19.24 1.40 22.97
N HIS A 432 20.30 0.70 23.37
CA HIS A 432 20.68 -0.60 22.84
C HIS A 432 20.95 -1.61 23.96
N VAL A 433 20.81 -2.90 23.63
CA VAL A 433 21.22 -4.01 24.49
C VAL A 433 22.74 -4.09 24.60
N SER A 434 23.28 -4.78 25.57
CA SER A 434 24.73 -5.00 25.74
C SER A 434 25.23 -6.18 24.90
N THR A 435 24.35 -7.11 24.55
CA THR A 435 24.64 -8.26 23.68
C THR A 435 23.41 -8.61 22.84
N THR A 436 23.63 -9.09 21.62
CA THR A 436 22.54 -9.47 20.71
C THR A 436 21.63 -10.57 21.27
N ALA A 437 22.14 -11.39 22.21
CA ALA A 437 21.32 -12.39 22.89
C ALA A 437 20.12 -11.80 23.65
N GLU A 438 20.21 -10.56 24.13
CA GLU A 438 19.12 -9.87 24.84
C GLU A 438 17.98 -9.45 23.91
N ILE A 439 18.17 -9.46 22.58
CA ILE A 439 17.10 -9.23 21.61
C ILE A 439 16.06 -10.34 21.70
N GLY A 440 16.50 -11.57 22.03
CA GLY A 440 15.65 -12.75 21.98
C GLY A 440 15.19 -13.09 20.54
N PRO A 441 14.32 -14.10 20.38
CA PRO A 441 13.88 -14.50 19.04
C PRO A 441 13.18 -13.36 18.33
N MET A 442 13.45 -13.20 17.02
CA MET A 442 12.80 -12.24 16.13
C MET A 442 11.90 -12.97 15.13
N ARG A 443 10.73 -12.38 14.86
CA ARG A 443 9.82 -12.79 13.79
C ARG A 443 9.42 -11.59 12.94
N VAL A 444 9.50 -11.75 11.63
CA VAL A 444 8.87 -10.83 10.68
C VAL A 444 7.36 -11.10 10.67
N THR A 445 6.56 -10.07 10.90
CA THR A 445 5.10 -10.19 10.95
C THR A 445 4.43 -9.73 9.67
N SER A 446 5.03 -8.79 8.95
CA SER A 446 4.52 -8.31 7.68
C SER A 446 5.61 -7.71 6.80
N GLU A 447 5.39 -7.78 5.49
CA GLU A 447 6.15 -7.09 4.46
C GLU A 447 5.15 -6.40 3.53
N SER A 448 5.38 -5.12 3.20
CA SER A 448 4.46 -4.34 2.37
C SER A 448 5.17 -3.20 1.64
N SER A 449 4.52 -2.65 0.60
CA SER A 449 4.95 -1.40 -0.04
C SER A 449 4.43 -0.20 0.73
N VAL A 450 5.29 0.80 0.94
CA VAL A 450 4.91 2.11 1.55
C VAL A 450 4.83 3.19 0.49
N GLY A 451 5.54 2.98 -0.60
CA GLY A 451 5.63 3.90 -1.72
C GLY A 451 6.53 3.31 -2.78
N GLN A 452 6.74 4.03 -3.84
CA GLN A 452 7.57 3.56 -4.94
C GLN A 452 9.04 3.42 -4.50
N GLY A 453 9.61 2.23 -4.70
CA GLY A 453 10.99 1.91 -4.31
C GLY A 453 11.22 1.87 -2.79
N VAL A 454 10.17 1.81 -1.98
CA VAL A 454 10.26 1.71 -0.51
C VAL A 454 9.42 0.54 -0.02
N ARG A 455 10.07 -0.39 0.65
CA ARG A 455 9.44 -1.54 1.30
C ARG A 455 9.45 -1.34 2.81
N ARG A 456 8.47 -1.92 3.47
CA ARG A 456 8.30 -1.92 4.92
C ARG A 456 8.31 -3.32 5.45
N ILE A 457 9.11 -3.56 6.48
CA ILE A 457 9.03 -4.75 7.32
C ILE A 457 8.58 -4.34 8.71
N GLU A 458 7.61 -5.07 9.27
CA GLU A 458 7.32 -5.06 10.69
C GLU A 458 7.82 -6.38 11.30
N ALA A 459 8.43 -6.27 12.46
CA ALA A 459 8.92 -7.43 13.20
C ALA A 459 8.72 -7.25 14.70
N ILE A 460 8.75 -8.36 15.41
CA ILE A 460 8.61 -8.46 16.87
C ILE A 460 9.79 -9.25 17.44
N THR A 461 10.17 -8.93 18.68
CA THR A 461 11.29 -9.60 19.36
C THR A 461 10.89 -10.11 20.76
N SER A 462 11.80 -10.80 21.39
CA SER A 462 11.71 -11.19 22.81
C SER A 462 10.41 -11.93 23.18
N GLY A 463 9.80 -11.54 24.29
CA GLY A 463 8.57 -12.14 24.83
C GLY A 463 7.39 -12.06 23.88
N VAL A 464 7.25 -10.97 23.11
CA VAL A 464 6.17 -10.79 22.12
C VAL A 464 6.27 -11.85 21.02
N ALA A 465 7.49 -12.12 20.54
CA ALA A 465 7.72 -13.15 19.53
C ALA A 465 7.40 -14.56 20.08
N ILE A 466 7.78 -14.84 21.34
CA ILE A 466 7.46 -16.10 22.01
C ILE A 466 5.94 -16.26 22.17
N GLU A 467 5.24 -15.22 22.59
CA GLU A 467 3.77 -15.25 22.74
C GLU A 467 3.06 -15.53 21.42
N GLN A 468 3.52 -14.90 20.34
CA GLN A 468 2.97 -15.15 19.00
C GLN A 468 3.23 -16.59 18.52
N LEU A 469 4.44 -17.12 18.74
CA LEU A 469 4.76 -18.51 18.44
C LEU A 469 3.82 -19.48 19.20
N ARG A 470 3.65 -19.27 20.50
CA ARG A 470 2.72 -20.07 21.31
C ARG A 470 1.26 -19.94 20.88
N ALA A 471 0.84 -18.73 20.45
CA ALA A 471 -0.51 -18.52 19.93
C ALA A 471 -0.73 -19.30 18.63
N SER A 472 0.25 -19.27 17.73
CA SER A 472 0.21 -20.04 16.45
C SER A 472 0.21 -21.53 16.70
N GLU A 473 1.03 -22.02 17.65
CA GLU A 473 1.06 -23.44 18.05
C GLU A 473 -0.30 -23.89 18.63
N ARG A 474 -0.88 -23.11 19.56
CA ARG A 474 -2.21 -23.42 20.10
C ARG A 474 -3.29 -23.46 19.03
N ALA A 475 -3.27 -22.54 18.08
CA ALA A 475 -4.23 -22.53 16.97
C ALA A 475 -4.07 -23.76 16.05
N ALA A 476 -2.82 -24.16 15.78
CA ALA A 476 -2.54 -25.40 15.04
C ALA A 476 -3.01 -26.64 15.79
N ASP A 477 -2.74 -26.74 17.09
CA ASP A 477 -3.18 -27.84 17.95
C ASP A 477 -4.72 -27.93 18.05
N GLU A 478 -5.40 -26.78 18.14
CA GLU A 478 -6.86 -26.74 18.18
C GLU A 478 -7.45 -27.22 16.84
N ALA A 479 -6.92 -26.76 15.72
CA ALA A 479 -7.32 -27.22 14.40
C ALA A 479 -7.06 -28.73 14.20
N ALA A 480 -5.89 -29.23 14.64
CA ALA A 480 -5.54 -30.64 14.58
C ALA A 480 -6.50 -31.51 15.42
N ARG A 481 -6.84 -31.05 16.62
CA ARG A 481 -7.85 -31.71 17.48
C ARG A 481 -9.23 -31.74 16.83
N ALA A 482 -9.66 -30.63 16.22
CA ALA A 482 -10.94 -30.55 15.51
C ALA A 482 -11.01 -31.56 14.35
N LEU A 483 -9.90 -31.71 13.62
CA LEU A 483 -9.78 -32.67 12.52
C LEU A 483 -9.39 -34.08 12.96
N LYS A 484 -9.11 -34.30 14.26
CA LYS A 484 -8.67 -35.58 14.85
C LYS A 484 -7.42 -36.16 14.18
N VAL A 485 -6.46 -35.30 13.91
CA VAL A 485 -5.14 -35.64 13.32
C VAL A 485 -4.01 -35.10 14.18
N ALA A 486 -2.79 -35.59 13.98
CA ALA A 486 -1.61 -35.00 14.56
C ALA A 486 -1.32 -33.63 13.88
N PRO A 487 -0.74 -32.62 14.58
CA PRO A 487 -0.48 -31.29 14.03
C PRO A 487 0.29 -31.31 12.71
N GLU A 488 1.25 -32.21 12.56
CA GLU A 488 2.08 -32.37 11.35
C GLU A 488 1.26 -32.80 10.12
N LEU A 489 0.12 -33.45 10.34
CA LEU A 489 -0.78 -33.92 9.28
C LEU A 489 -1.85 -32.90 8.88
N LEU A 490 -1.93 -31.75 9.56
CA LEU A 490 -2.90 -30.69 9.30
C LEU A 490 -2.98 -30.29 7.82
N PRO A 491 -1.86 -29.97 7.13
CA PRO A 491 -1.91 -29.56 5.73
C PRO A 491 -2.50 -30.63 4.81
N THR A 492 -2.26 -31.91 5.13
CA THR A 492 -2.79 -33.03 4.36
C THR A 492 -4.28 -33.26 4.64
N ALA A 493 -4.69 -33.14 5.91
CA ALA A 493 -6.09 -33.25 6.31
C ALA A 493 -6.96 -32.14 5.70
N VAL A 494 -6.47 -30.89 5.70
CA VAL A 494 -7.16 -29.75 5.08
C VAL A 494 -7.33 -29.97 3.56
N ARG A 495 -6.26 -30.38 2.87
CA ARG A 495 -6.35 -30.70 1.42
C ARG A 495 -7.35 -31.84 1.15
N GLY A 496 -7.35 -32.86 1.98
CA GLY A 496 -8.32 -33.97 1.89
C GLY A 496 -9.76 -33.49 2.10
N LEU A 497 -9.98 -32.62 3.07
CA LEU A 497 -11.30 -32.05 3.32
C LEU A 497 -11.78 -31.16 2.16
N GLN A 498 -10.91 -30.34 1.60
CA GLN A 498 -11.21 -29.51 0.42
C GLN A 498 -11.56 -30.38 -0.81
N ALA A 499 -10.82 -31.48 -1.04
CA ALA A 499 -11.11 -32.40 -2.11
C ALA A 499 -12.48 -33.10 -1.92
N LYS A 500 -12.80 -33.48 -0.67
CA LYS A 500 -14.09 -34.08 -0.33
C LYS A 500 -15.26 -33.11 -0.49
N VAL A 501 -15.08 -31.84 -0.10
CA VAL A 501 -16.09 -30.77 -0.32
C VAL A 501 -16.36 -30.60 -1.81
N ARG A 502 -15.31 -30.47 -2.64
CA ARG A 502 -15.48 -30.38 -4.11
C ARG A 502 -16.19 -31.58 -4.72
N GLU A 503 -15.88 -32.79 -4.24
CA GLU A 503 -16.53 -34.02 -4.72
C GLU A 503 -18.00 -34.04 -4.30
N LEU A 504 -18.34 -33.65 -3.05
CA LEU A 504 -19.74 -33.57 -2.59
C LEU A 504 -20.53 -32.49 -3.34
N GLU A 505 -19.94 -31.33 -3.63
CA GLU A 505 -20.55 -30.28 -4.46
C GLU A 505 -20.82 -30.79 -5.89
N LYS A 506 -19.88 -31.56 -6.46
CA LYS A 506 -20.05 -32.17 -7.77
C LYS A 506 -21.15 -33.21 -7.76
N GLN A 507 -21.24 -34.05 -6.69
CA GLN A 507 -22.31 -35.03 -6.51
C GLN A 507 -23.66 -34.35 -6.30
N LEU A 508 -23.74 -33.26 -5.54
CA LEU A 508 -24.95 -32.45 -5.39
C LEU A 508 -25.40 -31.86 -6.72
N LYS A 509 -24.49 -31.30 -7.51
CA LYS A 509 -24.78 -30.81 -8.86
C LYS A 509 -25.19 -31.91 -9.82
N ALA A 510 -24.61 -33.11 -9.71
CA ALA A 510 -24.94 -34.26 -10.53
C ALA A 510 -26.21 -34.98 -10.04
N GLY A 511 -26.48 -35.02 -8.73
CA GLY A 511 -27.61 -35.72 -8.13
C GLY A 511 -28.87 -34.87 -7.91
N GLY A 512 -28.73 -33.52 -7.94
CA GLY A 512 -29.85 -32.60 -7.70
C GLY A 512 -30.65 -32.18 -8.94
N GLY A 513 -30.22 -32.56 -10.13
CA GLY A 513 -30.80 -32.05 -11.38
C GLY A 513 -31.59 -33.05 -12.23
N GLY A 514 -31.35 -34.37 -12.09
CA GLY A 514 -31.81 -35.29 -13.13
C GLY A 514 -33.17 -35.99 -12.90
N THR A 515 -33.45 -36.48 -11.71
CA THR A 515 -34.61 -37.41 -11.53
C THR A 515 -35.86 -36.76 -10.95
N ALA A 516 -35.73 -35.82 -10.05
CA ALA A 516 -36.88 -35.13 -9.43
C ALA A 516 -37.42 -34.00 -10.33
N ALA A 517 -36.51 -33.19 -10.93
CA ALA A 517 -36.89 -32.13 -11.84
C ALA A 517 -37.46 -32.67 -13.14
N ASP A 518 -36.90 -33.73 -13.73
CA ASP A 518 -37.45 -34.38 -14.93
C ASP A 518 -38.83 -34.98 -14.66
N ALA A 519 -39.03 -35.64 -13.53
CA ALA A 519 -40.35 -36.18 -13.14
C ALA A 519 -41.38 -35.02 -12.91
N GLN A 520 -40.95 -33.89 -12.36
CA GLN A 520 -41.79 -32.74 -12.16
C GLN A 520 -42.15 -32.04 -13.50
N VAL A 521 -41.17 -31.92 -14.42
CA VAL A 521 -41.42 -31.44 -15.79
C VAL A 521 -42.39 -32.35 -16.54
N GLU A 522 -42.23 -33.68 -16.43
CA GLU A 522 -43.17 -34.65 -17.02
C GLU A 522 -44.60 -34.47 -16.48
N ALA A 523 -44.75 -34.38 -15.16
CA ALA A 523 -46.05 -34.24 -14.51
C ALA A 523 -46.73 -32.90 -14.88
N LEU A 524 -45.97 -31.81 -14.89
CA LEU A 524 -46.49 -30.47 -15.25
C LEU A 524 -46.83 -30.38 -16.74
N ALA A 525 -46.02 -30.98 -17.61
CA ALA A 525 -46.24 -31.01 -19.04
C ALA A 525 -47.49 -31.86 -19.39
N ALA A 526 -47.70 -32.99 -18.69
CA ALA A 526 -48.93 -33.77 -18.84
C ALA A 526 -50.19 -33.05 -18.40
N GLY A 527 -50.09 -32.03 -17.50
CA GLY A 527 -51.19 -31.18 -17.07
C GLY A 527 -51.39 -29.92 -17.93
N ALA A 528 -50.70 -29.79 -19.06
CA ALA A 528 -50.85 -28.67 -19.96
C ALA A 528 -52.23 -28.66 -20.63
N VAL A 529 -52.84 -27.49 -20.78
CA VAL A 529 -54.12 -27.32 -21.44
C VAL A 529 -53.89 -26.62 -22.79
N ALA A 530 -54.39 -27.20 -23.87
CA ALA A 530 -54.27 -26.62 -25.20
C ALA A 530 -55.31 -25.54 -25.44
N HIS A 531 -54.89 -24.37 -25.86
CA HIS A 531 -55.72 -23.27 -26.36
C HIS A 531 -55.24 -22.96 -27.80
N GLY A 532 -55.97 -23.55 -28.79
CA GLY A 532 -55.48 -23.54 -30.16
C GLY A 532 -54.14 -24.29 -30.29
N ASP A 533 -53.14 -23.60 -30.87
CA ASP A 533 -51.79 -24.15 -31.03
C ASP A 533 -50.86 -23.86 -29.83
N VAL A 534 -51.36 -23.19 -28.76
CA VAL A 534 -50.56 -22.84 -27.60
C VAL A 534 -50.86 -23.73 -26.41
N GLN A 535 -49.82 -24.33 -25.82
CA GLN A 535 -49.90 -25.09 -24.59
C GLN A 535 -49.81 -24.17 -23.36
N VAL A 536 -50.74 -24.30 -22.43
CA VAL A 536 -50.84 -23.44 -21.22
C VAL A 536 -50.58 -24.33 -19.99
N VAL A 537 -49.59 -23.94 -19.18
CA VAL A 537 -49.33 -24.52 -17.86
C VAL A 537 -49.46 -23.44 -16.81
N VAL A 538 -50.34 -23.68 -15.83
CA VAL A 538 -50.56 -22.79 -14.66
C VAL A 538 -50.58 -23.65 -13.41
N ALA A 539 -49.54 -23.60 -12.61
CA ALA A 539 -49.36 -24.53 -11.47
C ALA A 539 -48.61 -23.91 -10.29
N SER A 540 -48.86 -24.46 -9.09
CA SER A 540 -47.97 -24.25 -7.93
C SER A 540 -47.03 -25.45 -7.80
N VAL A 541 -45.77 -25.17 -7.52
CA VAL A 541 -44.70 -26.19 -7.52
C VAL A 541 -44.05 -26.41 -6.15
N GLY A 542 -44.69 -25.84 -5.09
CA GLY A 542 -44.22 -26.02 -3.71
C GLY A 542 -42.95 -25.25 -3.38
N GLU A 543 -42.12 -25.84 -2.51
CA GLU A 543 -40.90 -25.18 -2.03
C GLU A 543 -39.78 -25.24 -3.08
N ILE A 544 -39.48 -24.08 -3.70
CA ILE A 544 -38.47 -23.95 -4.77
C ILE A 544 -37.93 -22.52 -4.82
N GLY A 545 -36.61 -22.38 -4.99
CA GLY A 545 -35.95 -21.07 -5.13
C GLY A 545 -36.22 -20.41 -6.49
N ALA A 546 -36.05 -19.08 -6.55
CA ALA A 546 -36.35 -18.29 -7.75
C ALA A 546 -35.60 -18.74 -9.02
N ASP A 547 -34.33 -19.11 -8.89
CA ASP A 547 -33.50 -19.57 -10.02
C ASP A 547 -33.96 -20.95 -10.53
N ALA A 548 -34.23 -21.88 -9.62
CA ALA A 548 -34.74 -23.20 -9.97
C ALA A 548 -36.17 -23.13 -10.54
N LEU A 549 -37.00 -22.19 -10.07
CA LEU A 549 -38.34 -21.94 -10.63
C LEU A 549 -38.26 -21.44 -12.08
N MET A 550 -37.25 -20.60 -12.38
CA MET A 550 -36.99 -20.13 -13.75
C MET A 550 -36.52 -21.28 -14.64
N GLU A 551 -35.57 -22.08 -14.17
CA GLU A 551 -35.06 -23.24 -14.90
C GLU A 551 -36.19 -24.22 -15.22
N LEU A 552 -37.09 -24.48 -14.27
CA LEU A 552 -38.28 -25.33 -14.47
C LEU A 552 -39.23 -24.77 -15.54
N ALA A 553 -39.43 -23.44 -15.54
CA ALA A 553 -40.27 -22.78 -16.57
C ALA A 553 -39.61 -22.87 -17.96
N ASP A 554 -38.29 -22.77 -18.04
CA ASP A 554 -37.53 -22.88 -19.29
C ASP A 554 -37.54 -24.33 -19.85
N LEU A 555 -37.38 -25.31 -18.98
CA LEU A 555 -37.48 -26.73 -19.35
C LEU A 555 -38.87 -27.10 -19.89
N LEU A 556 -39.93 -26.58 -19.23
CA LEU A 556 -41.32 -26.80 -19.68
C LEU A 556 -41.56 -26.16 -21.04
N ARG A 557 -41.11 -24.94 -21.29
CA ARG A 557 -41.23 -24.27 -22.60
C ARG A 557 -40.49 -25.02 -23.68
N GLY A 558 -39.26 -25.50 -23.37
CA GLY A 558 -38.48 -26.33 -24.30
C GLY A 558 -39.17 -27.63 -24.68
N LYS A 559 -39.90 -28.25 -23.73
CA LYS A 559 -40.61 -29.49 -23.95
C LYS A 559 -41.93 -29.33 -24.68
N LEU A 560 -42.70 -28.31 -24.35
CA LEU A 560 -44.06 -28.10 -24.87
C LEU A 560 -44.11 -27.40 -26.24
N GLY A 561 -43.01 -26.84 -26.71
CA GLY A 561 -42.99 -26.01 -27.94
C GLY A 561 -43.73 -24.70 -27.75
N SER A 562 -44.69 -24.38 -28.62
CA SER A 562 -45.51 -23.15 -28.48
C SER A 562 -46.26 -23.18 -27.16
N SER A 563 -45.85 -22.37 -26.19
CA SER A 563 -46.38 -22.46 -24.83
C SER A 563 -46.23 -21.19 -24.00
N ILE A 564 -47.12 -21.04 -23.03
CA ILE A 564 -47.02 -20.12 -21.91
C ILE A 564 -47.09 -20.89 -20.59
N VAL A 565 -46.15 -20.62 -19.70
CA VAL A 565 -45.98 -21.34 -18.44
C VAL A 565 -46.02 -20.31 -17.31
N MET A 566 -46.97 -20.43 -16.39
CA MET A 566 -47.05 -19.64 -15.16
C MET A 566 -46.87 -20.57 -13.96
N LEU A 567 -45.81 -20.33 -13.17
CA LEU A 567 -45.51 -21.11 -11.98
C LEU A 567 -45.44 -20.23 -10.74
N ILE A 568 -45.93 -20.79 -9.63
CA ILE A 568 -45.79 -20.23 -8.30
C ILE A 568 -44.96 -21.19 -7.44
N GLY A 569 -43.86 -20.67 -6.87
CA GLY A 569 -43.02 -21.40 -5.91
C GLY A 569 -42.91 -20.65 -4.59
N GLU A 570 -42.60 -21.34 -3.52
CA GLU A 570 -42.37 -20.78 -2.19
C GLU A 570 -40.88 -20.98 -1.82
N SER A 571 -40.25 -19.98 -1.21
CA SER A 571 -38.93 -20.12 -0.64
C SER A 571 -38.75 -19.17 0.55
N GLY A 572 -38.44 -19.74 1.73
CA GLY A 572 -38.24 -18.98 2.95
C GLY A 572 -39.45 -18.13 3.36
N GLY A 573 -40.68 -18.63 3.17
CA GLY A 573 -41.92 -17.93 3.51
C GLY A 573 -42.30 -16.78 2.56
N LYS A 574 -41.66 -16.71 1.38
CA LYS A 574 -41.99 -15.76 0.31
C LYS A 574 -42.37 -16.51 -0.95
N LEU A 575 -43.44 -16.02 -1.61
CA LEU A 575 -43.85 -16.55 -2.88
C LEU A 575 -43.10 -15.90 -4.04
N GLN A 576 -42.75 -16.70 -5.01
CA GLN A 576 -42.15 -16.32 -6.29
C GLN A 576 -43.07 -16.73 -7.41
N LEU A 577 -43.42 -15.80 -8.28
CA LEU A 577 -44.26 -16.05 -9.44
C LEU A 577 -43.46 -15.77 -10.70
N ILE A 578 -43.48 -16.70 -11.62
CA ILE A 578 -42.87 -16.58 -12.94
C ILE A 578 -43.93 -16.90 -13.99
N CYS A 579 -44.02 -16.06 -15.01
CA CYS A 579 -44.76 -16.33 -16.21
C CYS A 579 -43.85 -16.14 -17.41
N ALA A 580 -43.73 -17.19 -18.24
CA ALA A 580 -42.82 -17.20 -19.39
C ALA A 580 -43.53 -17.79 -20.61
N ALA A 581 -43.47 -17.09 -21.76
CA ALA A 581 -44.07 -17.49 -23.01
C ALA A 581 -43.00 -17.65 -24.11
N THR A 582 -43.25 -18.59 -25.00
CA THR A 582 -42.43 -18.72 -26.22
C THR A 582 -42.78 -17.63 -27.25
N PRO A 583 -41.90 -17.31 -28.21
CA PRO A 583 -42.18 -16.33 -29.25
C PRO A 583 -43.47 -16.62 -30.02
N GLU A 584 -43.75 -17.90 -30.29
CA GLU A 584 -44.94 -18.38 -30.99
C GLU A 584 -46.21 -18.12 -30.17
N ALA A 585 -46.15 -18.40 -28.87
CA ALA A 585 -47.28 -18.13 -27.97
C ALA A 585 -47.57 -16.62 -27.85
N VAL A 586 -46.51 -15.79 -27.80
CA VAL A 586 -46.67 -14.33 -27.82
C VAL A 586 -47.29 -13.84 -29.14
N ALA A 587 -46.88 -14.41 -30.26
CA ALA A 587 -47.47 -14.10 -31.57
C ALA A 587 -48.93 -14.53 -31.64
N ALA A 588 -49.36 -15.56 -30.90
CA ALA A 588 -50.75 -16.01 -30.75
C ALA A 588 -51.57 -15.19 -29.73
N GLY A 589 -51.00 -14.12 -29.13
CA GLY A 589 -51.67 -13.22 -28.23
C GLY A 589 -51.38 -13.39 -26.73
N ALA A 590 -50.53 -14.34 -26.34
CA ALA A 590 -50.16 -14.53 -24.93
C ALA A 590 -49.28 -13.37 -24.42
N ASP A 591 -49.61 -12.83 -23.24
CA ASP A 591 -48.84 -11.78 -22.56
C ASP A 591 -48.60 -12.18 -21.09
N ALA A 592 -47.36 -12.61 -20.81
CA ALA A 592 -46.93 -13.00 -19.47
C ALA A 592 -47.00 -11.83 -18.46
N GLY A 593 -46.79 -10.60 -18.91
CA GLY A 593 -46.88 -9.39 -18.08
C GLY A 593 -48.33 -9.13 -17.63
N ALA A 594 -49.27 -9.25 -18.55
CA ALA A 594 -50.69 -9.10 -18.24
C ALA A 594 -51.20 -10.20 -17.29
N VAL A 595 -50.76 -11.44 -17.48
CA VAL A 595 -51.09 -12.57 -16.58
C VAL A 595 -50.62 -12.30 -15.15
N LEU A 596 -49.34 -11.91 -14.95
CA LEU A 596 -48.85 -11.66 -13.61
C LEU A 596 -49.41 -10.39 -12.97
N LYS A 597 -49.82 -9.39 -13.76
CA LYS A 597 -50.46 -8.17 -13.27
C LYS A 597 -51.78 -8.46 -12.60
N VAL A 598 -52.50 -9.48 -13.06
CA VAL A 598 -53.77 -9.93 -12.48
C VAL A 598 -53.58 -10.96 -11.37
N ALA A 599 -52.62 -11.87 -11.52
CA ALA A 599 -52.39 -12.93 -10.54
C ALA A 599 -51.68 -12.49 -9.26
N ALA A 600 -50.66 -11.59 -9.35
CA ALA A 600 -49.85 -11.21 -8.21
C ALA A 600 -50.58 -10.52 -7.06
N PRO A 601 -51.61 -9.69 -7.26
CA PRO A 601 -52.38 -9.08 -6.15
C PRO A 601 -53.04 -10.12 -5.24
N HIS A 602 -53.47 -11.26 -5.76
CA HIS A 602 -54.10 -12.34 -4.98
C HIS A 602 -53.18 -12.98 -3.94
N VAL A 603 -51.86 -12.93 -4.14
CA VAL A 603 -50.87 -13.40 -3.18
C VAL A 603 -50.21 -12.28 -2.38
N GLY A 604 -50.86 -11.13 -2.27
CA GLY A 604 -50.37 -9.96 -1.54
C GLY A 604 -49.08 -9.41 -2.12
N GLY A 605 -48.90 -9.51 -3.43
CA GLY A 605 -47.69 -9.15 -4.16
C GLY A 605 -47.92 -8.17 -5.31
N GLY A 606 -46.85 -7.88 -6.03
CA GLY A 606 -46.87 -7.06 -7.22
C GLY A 606 -45.70 -7.44 -8.13
N GLY A 607 -45.86 -7.22 -9.40
CA GLY A 607 -44.83 -7.48 -10.38
C GLY A 607 -45.35 -7.22 -11.79
N GLY A 608 -44.56 -7.57 -12.77
CA GLY A 608 -44.90 -7.39 -14.17
C GLY A 608 -43.69 -7.75 -15.03
N GLY A 609 -43.79 -7.50 -16.28
CA GLY A 609 -42.70 -7.84 -17.23
C GLY A 609 -43.09 -7.58 -18.66
N LYS A 610 -42.39 -8.19 -19.55
CA LYS A 610 -42.64 -8.17 -20.99
C LYS A 610 -43.59 -9.31 -21.38
N PRO A 611 -44.21 -9.28 -22.56
CA PRO A 611 -45.10 -10.34 -23.02
C PRO A 611 -44.45 -11.75 -23.02
N ASN A 612 -43.14 -11.86 -23.21
CA ASN A 612 -42.41 -13.13 -23.23
C ASN A 612 -41.93 -13.58 -21.83
N LEU A 613 -41.81 -12.67 -20.86
CA LEU A 613 -41.31 -12.99 -19.52
C LEU A 613 -41.70 -11.96 -18.49
N ALA A 614 -42.33 -12.40 -17.40
CA ALA A 614 -42.69 -11.58 -16.28
C ALA A 614 -42.36 -12.28 -14.95
N ARG A 615 -42.10 -11.48 -13.90
CA ARG A 615 -41.82 -11.95 -12.55
C ARG A 615 -42.58 -11.13 -11.53
N ALA A 616 -43.02 -11.78 -10.46
CA ALA A 616 -43.67 -11.16 -9.34
C ALA A 616 -43.29 -11.85 -8.03
N GLY A 617 -43.42 -11.15 -6.92
CA GLY A 617 -43.29 -11.74 -5.59
C GLY A 617 -44.59 -11.63 -4.83
N GLY A 618 -44.82 -12.49 -3.83
CA GLY A 618 -45.98 -12.49 -2.94
C GLY A 618 -45.61 -12.85 -1.50
N LYS A 619 -46.56 -12.63 -0.57
CA LYS A 619 -46.35 -12.91 0.86
C LYS A 619 -47.51 -13.75 1.45
N ASP A 620 -48.58 -13.93 0.72
CA ASP A 620 -49.80 -14.59 1.18
C ASP A 620 -50.02 -15.91 0.43
N ALA A 621 -49.63 -17.01 1.06
CA ALA A 621 -49.77 -18.34 0.49
C ALA A 621 -51.24 -18.80 0.38
N SER A 622 -52.17 -18.22 1.16
CA SER A 622 -53.58 -18.58 1.10
C SER A 622 -54.25 -18.11 -0.20
N GLY A 623 -53.65 -17.16 -0.90
CA GLY A 623 -54.14 -16.62 -2.18
C GLY A 623 -53.64 -17.37 -3.42
N ILE A 624 -52.82 -18.44 -3.29
CA ILE A 624 -52.21 -19.16 -4.42
C ILE A 624 -53.30 -19.65 -5.39
N GLU A 625 -54.33 -20.32 -4.91
CA GLU A 625 -55.40 -20.87 -5.77
C GLU A 625 -56.15 -19.79 -6.54
N ALA A 626 -56.46 -18.67 -5.87
CA ALA A 626 -57.07 -17.53 -6.51
C ALA A 626 -56.18 -16.89 -7.59
N ALA A 627 -54.85 -16.85 -7.35
CA ALA A 627 -53.88 -16.35 -8.33
C ALA A 627 -53.77 -17.28 -9.57
N LEU A 628 -53.80 -18.60 -9.35
CA LEU A 628 -53.78 -19.58 -10.44
C LEU A 628 -55.07 -19.51 -11.27
N GLU A 629 -56.25 -19.35 -10.63
CA GLU A 629 -57.54 -19.19 -11.31
C GLU A 629 -57.58 -17.89 -12.13
N ALA A 630 -57.16 -16.79 -11.54
CA ALA A 630 -57.08 -15.49 -12.22
C ALA A 630 -56.15 -15.56 -13.45
N ALA A 631 -55.00 -16.25 -13.33
CA ALA A 631 -54.07 -16.48 -14.44
C ALA A 631 -54.69 -17.30 -15.57
N ARG A 632 -55.40 -18.39 -15.24
CA ARG A 632 -56.14 -19.23 -16.23
C ARG A 632 -57.21 -18.42 -16.95
N GLY A 633 -57.95 -17.57 -16.23
CA GLY A 633 -58.96 -16.68 -16.81
C GLY A 633 -58.39 -15.74 -17.87
N VAL A 634 -57.34 -15.03 -17.51
CA VAL A 634 -56.63 -14.10 -18.43
C VAL A 634 -56.09 -14.82 -19.67
N LEU A 635 -55.45 -16.00 -19.48
CA LEU A 635 -54.89 -16.77 -20.58
C LEU A 635 -55.98 -17.32 -21.51
N THR A 636 -57.12 -17.73 -20.98
CA THR A 636 -58.28 -18.15 -21.77
C THR A 636 -58.81 -16.99 -22.62
N GLU A 637 -58.90 -15.78 -22.06
CA GLU A 637 -59.36 -14.59 -22.77
C GLU A 637 -58.35 -14.17 -23.88
N GLN A 638 -57.06 -14.18 -23.57
CA GLN A 638 -55.99 -13.83 -24.52
C GLN A 638 -55.88 -14.77 -25.71
N LEU A 639 -56.10 -16.08 -25.49
CA LEU A 639 -55.89 -17.11 -26.50
C LEU A 639 -57.18 -17.57 -27.17
N SER A 640 -58.35 -17.02 -26.78
CA SER A 640 -59.66 -17.28 -27.44
C SER A 640 -60.06 -16.19 -28.45
N ALA A 641 -59.26 -15.12 -28.54
CA ALA A 641 -59.46 -14.01 -29.47
C ALA A 641 -58.60 -14.23 -30.73
#